data_602d7b898701f71f665984ce3098f898
#
_entry.id   602d7b898701f71f665984ce3098f898
#
_cell.length_a   1.000
_cell.length_b   1.000
_cell.length_c   1.000
_cell.angle_alpha   90.00
_cell.angle_beta   90.00
_cell.angle_gamma   90.00
#
_symmetry.space_group_name_H-M   'P 1'
#
loop_
_entity.id
_entity.type
_entity.pdbx_description
1 polymer ?
#
loop_
_entity_poly.entity_id
_entity_poly.type
_entity_poly.pdbx_seq_one_letter_code
_entity_poly.pdbx_strand_id
1 'polypeptide(L)'
;MRRKTKRLLSIVTLVALLSTGVIIIANSGSAPDFDISEEERSKAYNFLVNSLEESTFKHETTYIDFLANKNVKYNLKDSENAQTTFNTSNGENYGYNGDIHTIEYGQSVDYYVTVPTSGLYEIEVDFRVVGDTVLTNQTIGIMINDAYQYMEASTIDVPLYWEDSTKDFPLDSYGDETIPSSNRIDDWMSLKMFDNQYKSSTPLLFKLENGENKITIHSISSSGILALGNLKAKSPRNIVSYERYQNEIKSKYGEQSLQKSLYKINAIDYTEKNSSYVRLESEATPHVTPYSTKIRKLNVISGTSWAKAGQSITYEVETDVAGYYQLAFHYINDKNEYSAFRSVYIDGEIPYAELQNYAFPHTGNTWSNTTLEDSKGNPYKVYLNKGKHQITLKAEMEPATSLINDLQLIVDHINYFSLEILKVTGNDIDMDKDWQLTKYIADTENYLKAYDTLLKSIITKGKVYSDKGPDSSLLSYIQKAIVTLHDLMEDPDELPLYLENLYSGTSSINALVGESISSLSSQELSLDMMYVYAKTRLPKARKNFFVKLGSSTKILLDSFFSDKYKQTLDDEDPDVLTIWVNRPMTYIDIMQNMIDREFNGSGQKIKLAIMPDASKILLANAAGTTPDMAMGLGSHMPFDFAIRNAAYDMSSFDDFWQVIKDNRFAPGTLVSYVLDDKIYGLPETLDFNVMMYREDIFNSFGIDVPNTYTEMIGILPTLQRYGMNYYMQISATNATKWFYQTAPLIYQNGGRLYNANGTATAINSEAAVKGITQLTELFTKYSLSTQVNSFYNSFRNGTQPIGTASFSDYLMMKNAAPELNGKWQITLPIGTEQADGSINRTYISNGSASMIFADTNKAQRCWDFLKWWTSTEVQTEFGYTLQSTYGPEYLWLSCNLDAVANAPIDSKDKQVILNALEYIIDIPRTPGQYMLERGLSNVWTQVVLSGEPVRGSIDTAVIAINREITRKLNEFGYTEGYTVRERDWVELMIAQNAGK
;
A
#
# COMPACT_ATOMS: atom_id res chain seq x y z
N MET A 1 54.12 -12.13 8.46
CA MET A 1 53.49 -13.42 8.79
C MET A 1 52.39 -13.33 9.90
N ARG A 2 52.60 -12.61 11.01
CA ARG A 2 51.58 -12.55 12.12
C ARG A 2 50.21 -11.91 11.80
N ARG A 3 50.06 -11.08 10.77
CA ARG A 3 48.76 -10.50 10.42
C ARG A 3 47.86 -11.42 9.56
N LYS A 4 48.47 -12.31 8.75
CA LYS A 4 47.68 -13.27 7.94
C LYS A 4 47.14 -14.41 8.81
N THR A 5 47.91 -14.84 9.81
CA THR A 5 47.50 -15.88 10.75
C THR A 5 46.35 -15.44 11.65
N LYS A 6 46.32 -14.16 12.08
CA LYS A 6 45.20 -13.64 12.86
C LYS A 6 43.89 -13.51 12.05
N ARG A 7 43.98 -13.15 10.75
CA ARG A 7 42.77 -13.13 9.86
C ARG A 7 42.28 -14.55 9.56
N LEU A 8 43.15 -15.52 9.40
CA LEU A 8 42.76 -16.90 9.20
C LEU A 8 42.10 -17.48 10.47
N LEU A 9 42.61 -17.15 11.66
CA LEU A 9 42.01 -17.57 12.92
C LEU A 9 40.62 -16.92 13.14
N SER A 10 40.45 -15.64 12.77
CA SER A 10 39.14 -14.96 12.86
C SER A 10 38.11 -15.53 11.89
N ILE A 11 38.53 -15.93 10.68
CA ILE A 11 37.63 -16.57 9.70
C ILE A 11 37.25 -17.99 10.15
N VAL A 12 38.21 -18.75 10.70
CA VAL A 12 37.93 -20.09 11.23
C VAL A 12 37.02 -20.02 12.46
N THR A 13 37.19 -19.01 13.32
CA THR A 13 36.28 -18.79 14.48
C THR A 13 34.88 -18.31 14.04
N LEU A 14 34.79 -17.49 13.00
CA LEU A 14 33.51 -17.07 12.45
C LEU A 14 32.78 -18.23 11.76
N VAL A 15 33.47 -19.07 11.03
CA VAL A 15 32.91 -20.28 10.40
C VAL A 15 32.55 -21.33 11.47
N ALA A 16 33.32 -21.48 12.54
CA ALA A 16 32.96 -22.33 13.67
C ALA A 16 31.74 -21.79 14.45
N LEU A 17 31.61 -20.47 14.63
CA LEU A 17 30.43 -19.84 15.25
C LEU A 17 29.22 -19.95 14.34
N LEU A 18 29.36 -19.83 13.03
CA LEU A 18 28.27 -20.05 12.06
C LEU A 18 27.86 -21.52 12.00
N SER A 19 28.84 -22.47 12.08
CA SER A 19 28.53 -23.91 12.08
C SER A 19 27.92 -24.37 13.43
N THR A 20 28.30 -23.78 14.56
CA THR A 20 27.64 -24.04 15.86
C THR A 20 26.28 -23.37 15.94
N GLY A 21 26.09 -22.19 15.36
CA GLY A 21 24.76 -21.57 15.23
C GLY A 21 23.82 -22.42 14.36
N VAL A 22 24.31 -22.97 13.24
CA VAL A 22 23.53 -23.87 12.38
C VAL A 22 23.25 -25.22 13.06
N ILE A 23 24.18 -25.72 13.90
CA ILE A 23 24.00 -26.98 14.64
C ILE A 23 23.02 -26.78 15.83
N ILE A 24 22.93 -25.57 16.40
CA ILE A 24 21.92 -25.26 17.45
C ILE A 24 20.53 -25.14 16.81
N ILE A 25 20.41 -24.65 15.55
CA ILE A 25 19.15 -24.65 14.82
C ILE A 25 18.73 -26.05 14.34
N ALA A 26 19.68 -26.97 14.11
CA ALA A 26 19.41 -28.35 13.69
C ALA A 26 19.04 -29.28 14.86
N ASN A 27 19.08 -28.81 16.11
CA ASN A 27 18.68 -29.56 17.31
C ASN A 27 17.45 -28.93 18.01
N SER A 28 16.70 -28.04 17.34
CA SER A 28 15.37 -27.69 17.81
C SER A 28 14.47 -28.90 17.59
N GLY A 29 14.08 -29.56 18.65
CA GLY A 29 13.01 -30.56 18.63
C GLY A 29 11.79 -29.98 17.88
N SER A 30 10.96 -30.85 17.29
CA SER A 30 9.70 -30.43 16.67
C SER A 30 8.97 -29.42 17.55
N ALA A 31 8.40 -28.39 16.95
CA ALA A 31 7.62 -27.39 17.69
C ALA A 31 6.55 -28.08 18.56
N PRO A 32 6.31 -27.58 19.76
CA PRO A 32 5.36 -28.20 20.67
C PRO A 32 3.96 -28.25 20.01
N ASP A 33 3.33 -29.41 20.09
CA ASP A 33 1.95 -29.59 19.67
C ASP A 33 1.03 -29.34 20.87
N PHE A 34 0.06 -28.47 20.72
CA PHE A 34 -0.91 -28.10 21.76
C PHE A 34 -2.28 -28.70 21.44
N ASP A 35 -3.06 -28.98 22.47
CA ASP A 35 -4.44 -29.42 22.34
C ASP A 35 -5.33 -28.52 23.22
N ILE A 36 -5.79 -27.44 22.62
CA ILE A 36 -6.69 -26.45 23.24
C ILE A 36 -8.11 -26.69 22.75
N SER A 37 -9.02 -26.96 23.68
CA SER A 37 -10.43 -27.12 23.35
C SER A 37 -11.09 -25.79 22.97
N GLU A 38 -12.18 -25.85 22.19
CA GLU A 38 -12.94 -24.66 21.83
C GLU A 38 -13.59 -23.98 23.03
N GLU A 39 -13.88 -24.74 24.10
CA GLU A 39 -14.40 -24.19 25.35
C GLU A 39 -13.35 -23.35 26.08
N GLU A 40 -12.10 -23.82 26.16
CA GLU A 40 -11.00 -23.07 26.78
C GLU A 40 -10.68 -21.80 25.96
N ARG A 41 -10.62 -21.92 24.63
CA ARG A 41 -10.45 -20.76 23.75
C ARG A 41 -11.55 -19.72 23.95
N SER A 42 -12.82 -20.16 23.93
CA SER A 42 -13.96 -19.23 24.08
C SER A 42 -13.97 -18.54 25.45
N LYS A 43 -13.56 -19.23 26.52
CA LYS A 43 -13.41 -18.61 27.84
C LYS A 43 -12.34 -17.53 27.84
N ALA A 44 -11.17 -17.81 27.25
CA ALA A 44 -10.08 -16.85 27.16
C ALA A 44 -10.49 -15.64 26.30
N TYR A 45 -11.10 -15.89 25.13
CA TYR A 45 -11.61 -14.86 24.23
C TYR A 45 -12.60 -13.92 24.93
N ASN A 46 -13.67 -14.49 25.52
CA ASN A 46 -14.70 -13.69 26.18
C ASN A 46 -14.16 -12.95 27.42
N PHE A 47 -13.16 -13.47 28.08
CA PHE A 47 -12.52 -12.79 29.22
C PHE A 47 -11.83 -11.51 28.77
N LEU A 48 -11.07 -11.55 27.65
CA LEU A 48 -10.41 -10.37 27.10
C LEU A 48 -11.42 -9.36 26.53
N VAL A 49 -12.45 -9.82 25.81
CA VAL A 49 -13.54 -8.95 25.30
C VAL A 49 -14.23 -8.21 26.44
N ASN A 50 -14.63 -8.92 27.53
CA ASN A 50 -15.27 -8.28 28.66
C ASN A 50 -14.39 -7.22 29.34
N SER A 51 -13.08 -7.49 29.43
CA SER A 51 -12.11 -6.51 29.95
C SER A 51 -12.05 -5.24 29.10
N LEU A 52 -12.10 -5.37 27.76
CA LEU A 52 -12.14 -4.22 26.86
C LEU A 52 -13.47 -3.46 26.94
N GLU A 53 -14.61 -4.15 27.10
CA GLU A 53 -15.93 -3.49 27.22
C GLU A 53 -16.05 -2.61 28.47
N GLU A 54 -15.35 -2.96 29.54
CA GLU A 54 -15.27 -2.15 30.77
C GLU A 54 -14.32 -0.95 30.64
N SER A 55 -13.55 -0.89 29.56
CA SER A 55 -12.55 0.13 29.27
C SER A 55 -13.06 1.21 28.31
N THR A 56 -12.21 2.21 28.02
CA THR A 56 -12.44 3.17 26.94
C THR A 56 -12.15 2.60 25.55
N PHE A 57 -11.45 1.47 25.47
CA PHE A 57 -11.16 0.71 24.25
C PHE A 57 -12.24 -0.33 24.02
N LYS A 58 -13.42 0.10 23.61
CA LYS A 58 -14.53 -0.83 23.38
C LYS A 58 -14.23 -1.79 22.25
N HIS A 59 -14.52 -3.07 22.47
CA HIS A 59 -14.55 -4.06 21.41
C HIS A 59 -15.81 -3.85 20.56
N GLU A 60 -15.63 -3.63 19.25
CA GLU A 60 -16.76 -3.53 18.33
C GLU A 60 -17.28 -4.93 18.00
N THR A 61 -18.59 -5.10 17.97
CA THR A 61 -19.22 -6.38 17.61
C THR A 61 -18.80 -6.76 16.18
N THR A 62 -18.10 -7.88 16.03
CA THR A 62 -17.74 -8.42 14.71
C THR A 62 -18.89 -9.21 14.11
N TYR A 63 -18.82 -9.50 12.80
CA TYR A 63 -19.81 -10.36 12.13
C TYR A 63 -19.88 -11.77 12.74
N ILE A 64 -18.75 -12.32 13.17
CA ILE A 64 -18.70 -13.64 13.83
C ILE A 64 -19.41 -13.58 15.19
N ASP A 65 -19.19 -12.52 15.99
CA ASP A 65 -19.87 -12.32 17.27
C ASP A 65 -21.38 -12.15 17.08
N PHE A 66 -21.76 -11.41 16.04
CA PHE A 66 -23.16 -11.24 15.65
C PHE A 66 -23.82 -12.59 15.34
N LEU A 67 -23.19 -13.44 14.53
CA LEU A 67 -23.71 -14.78 14.21
C LEU A 67 -23.72 -15.73 15.41
N ALA A 68 -22.77 -15.60 16.33
CA ALA A 68 -22.70 -16.41 17.55
C ALA A 68 -23.81 -16.06 18.55
N ASN A 69 -24.47 -14.92 18.42
CA ASN A 69 -25.53 -14.48 19.31
C ASN A 69 -26.76 -15.35 19.12
N LYS A 70 -27.14 -16.14 20.18
CA LYS A 70 -28.25 -17.06 20.17
C LYS A 70 -29.63 -16.43 19.90
N ASN A 71 -29.73 -15.10 19.98
CA ASN A 71 -30.96 -14.37 19.68
C ASN A 71 -31.16 -14.15 18.16
N VAL A 72 -30.17 -14.44 17.34
CA VAL A 72 -30.25 -14.38 15.89
C VAL A 72 -30.75 -15.71 15.37
N LYS A 73 -32.07 -15.81 15.06
CA LYS A 73 -32.66 -17.02 14.48
C LYS A 73 -32.50 -17.04 12.97
N TYR A 74 -31.88 -18.11 12.46
CA TYR A 74 -31.85 -18.36 11.02
C TYR A 74 -33.26 -18.75 10.53
N ASN A 75 -33.80 -17.99 9.59
CA ASN A 75 -34.96 -18.41 8.83
C ASN A 75 -34.51 -18.90 7.46
N LEU A 76 -34.44 -20.22 7.28
CA LEU A 76 -34.06 -20.88 6.02
C LEU A 76 -35.28 -21.16 5.12
N LYS A 77 -36.36 -20.41 5.23
CA LYS A 77 -37.51 -20.60 4.32
C LYS A 77 -37.28 -19.76 3.08
N ASP A 78 -37.54 -20.38 1.91
CA ASP A 78 -37.59 -19.68 0.64
C ASP A 78 -38.49 -18.45 0.74
N SER A 79 -37.92 -17.30 0.90
CA SER A 79 -38.67 -16.03 0.85
C SER A 79 -38.71 -15.59 -0.61
N GLU A 80 -39.90 -15.30 -1.09
CA GLU A 80 -40.07 -14.55 -2.34
C GLU A 80 -39.34 -13.22 -2.24
N ASN A 81 -38.74 -12.78 -3.34
CA ASN A 81 -37.99 -11.53 -3.39
C ASN A 81 -38.81 -10.37 -2.82
N ALA A 82 -38.33 -9.73 -1.77
CA ALA A 82 -38.93 -8.51 -1.27
C ALA A 82 -38.69 -7.42 -2.32
N GLN A 83 -39.77 -6.75 -2.74
CA GLN A 83 -39.66 -5.61 -3.65
C GLN A 83 -39.31 -4.35 -2.85
N THR A 84 -38.41 -3.57 -3.39
CA THR A 84 -38.04 -2.25 -2.86
C THR A 84 -38.75 -1.15 -3.56
N THR A 85 -39.13 -0.10 -2.82
CA THR A 85 -39.60 1.17 -3.39
C THR A 85 -38.65 2.27 -2.94
N PHE A 86 -38.08 3.01 -3.90
CA PHE A 86 -37.41 4.29 -3.61
C PHE A 86 -38.44 5.36 -3.31
N ASN A 87 -38.09 6.26 -2.40
CA ASN A 87 -38.90 7.44 -2.17
C ASN A 87 -38.74 8.51 -3.28
N THR A 88 -37.61 8.55 -3.97
CA THR A 88 -37.32 9.47 -5.07
C THR A 88 -36.20 8.92 -5.97
N SER A 89 -36.42 8.92 -7.28
CA SER A 89 -35.38 8.72 -8.28
C SER A 89 -34.65 10.03 -8.54
N ASN A 90 -33.30 9.99 -8.61
CA ASN A 90 -32.48 11.10 -9.06
C ASN A 90 -31.33 10.61 -9.95
N GLY A 91 -30.84 11.48 -10.81
CA GLY A 91 -29.68 11.22 -11.67
C GLY A 91 -30.06 10.76 -13.09
N GLU A 92 -28.98 10.61 -13.90
CA GLU A 92 -29.07 10.06 -15.24
C GLU A 92 -29.22 8.55 -15.18
N ASN A 93 -30.00 7.95 -16.08
CA ASN A 93 -30.36 6.53 -16.00
C ASN A 93 -29.20 5.56 -16.33
N TYR A 94 -28.13 6.01 -16.99
CA TYR A 94 -26.97 5.19 -17.39
C TYR A 94 -27.33 3.86 -18.07
N GLY A 95 -28.49 3.80 -18.77
CA GLY A 95 -28.95 2.60 -19.46
C GLY A 95 -29.65 1.55 -18.59
N TYR A 96 -29.92 1.83 -17.30
CA TYR A 96 -30.69 0.92 -16.43
C TYR A 96 -32.16 0.86 -16.78
N ASN A 97 -32.73 -0.32 -16.67
CA ASN A 97 -34.19 -0.49 -16.87
C ASN A 97 -34.94 -0.43 -15.53
N GLY A 98 -35.15 0.78 -15.05
CA GLY A 98 -35.82 1.05 -13.77
C GLY A 98 -35.38 2.37 -13.15
N ASP A 99 -35.84 2.60 -11.93
CA ASP A 99 -35.44 3.78 -11.16
C ASP A 99 -34.05 3.56 -10.57
N ILE A 100 -33.26 4.62 -10.54
CA ILE A 100 -31.92 4.64 -9.93
C ILE A 100 -31.77 5.77 -8.94
N HIS A 101 -30.81 5.66 -8.05
CA HIS A 101 -30.34 6.71 -7.17
C HIS A 101 -28.82 6.81 -7.25
N THR A 102 -28.30 8.02 -7.40
CA THR A 102 -26.84 8.25 -7.43
C THR A 102 -26.40 8.85 -6.11
N ILE A 103 -25.30 8.34 -5.58
CA ILE A 103 -24.62 8.85 -4.40
C ILE A 103 -23.15 9.09 -4.67
N GLU A 104 -22.61 10.16 -4.09
CA GLU A 104 -21.21 10.49 -4.04
C GLU A 104 -20.66 10.30 -2.62
N TYR A 105 -19.36 10.50 -2.42
CA TYR A 105 -18.72 10.44 -1.10
C TYR A 105 -19.51 11.23 -0.05
N GLY A 106 -19.81 10.59 1.08
CA GLY A 106 -20.54 11.18 2.20
C GLY A 106 -22.07 11.28 2.01
N GLN A 107 -22.60 10.89 0.84
CA GLN A 107 -24.04 10.84 0.60
C GLN A 107 -24.62 9.46 0.89
N SER A 108 -25.94 9.40 1.08
CA SER A 108 -26.65 8.17 1.39
C SER A 108 -28.00 8.08 0.67
N VAL A 109 -28.50 6.85 0.54
CA VAL A 109 -29.83 6.53 0.04
C VAL A 109 -30.54 5.56 0.97
N ASP A 110 -31.82 5.77 1.19
CA ASP A 110 -32.68 4.91 2.00
C ASP A 110 -33.55 4.02 1.09
N TYR A 111 -33.48 2.71 1.35
CA TYR A 111 -34.37 1.70 0.78
C TYR A 111 -35.34 1.20 1.84
N TYR A 112 -36.57 0.91 1.45
CA TYR A 112 -37.58 0.33 2.32
C TYR A 112 -37.95 -1.05 1.81
N VAL A 113 -37.70 -2.07 2.62
CA VAL A 113 -37.88 -3.48 2.26
C VAL A 113 -38.83 -4.12 3.23
N THR A 114 -39.87 -4.76 2.71
CA THR A 114 -40.81 -5.54 3.54
C THR A 114 -40.48 -7.00 3.43
N VAL A 115 -40.22 -7.63 4.59
CA VAL A 115 -39.97 -9.08 4.66
C VAL A 115 -41.08 -9.81 5.45
N PRO A 116 -41.46 -11.02 5.04
CA PRO A 116 -42.59 -11.75 5.64
C PRO A 116 -42.30 -12.34 7.01
N THR A 117 -41.03 -12.50 7.37
CA THR A 117 -40.61 -13.08 8.67
C THR A 117 -39.30 -12.49 9.15
N SER A 118 -39.16 -12.29 10.46
CA SER A 118 -37.89 -11.91 11.05
C SER A 118 -36.84 -13.01 10.85
N GLY A 119 -35.63 -12.65 10.48
CA GLY A 119 -34.52 -13.58 10.26
C GLY A 119 -33.31 -12.94 9.64
N LEU A 120 -32.35 -13.78 9.17
CA LEU A 120 -31.18 -13.37 8.46
C LEU A 120 -31.41 -13.41 6.96
N TYR A 121 -31.03 -12.36 6.27
CA TYR A 121 -31.19 -12.17 4.84
C TYR A 121 -29.88 -11.75 4.17
N GLU A 122 -29.62 -12.24 2.96
CA GLU A 122 -28.66 -11.67 2.05
C GLU A 122 -29.26 -10.43 1.39
N ILE A 123 -28.49 -9.34 1.33
CA ILE A 123 -28.84 -8.14 0.58
C ILE A 123 -28.05 -8.09 -0.70
N GLU A 124 -28.72 -7.81 -1.80
CA GLU A 124 -28.14 -7.67 -3.13
C GLU A 124 -28.70 -6.41 -3.76
N VAL A 125 -27.86 -5.57 -4.38
CA VAL A 125 -28.27 -4.34 -5.03
C VAL A 125 -27.61 -4.22 -6.41
N ASP A 126 -28.39 -3.80 -7.42
CA ASP A 126 -27.82 -3.50 -8.73
C ASP A 126 -27.05 -2.20 -8.66
N PHE A 127 -25.83 -2.19 -9.20
CA PHE A 127 -24.94 -1.03 -9.12
C PHE A 127 -24.16 -0.80 -10.42
N ARG A 128 -23.75 0.45 -10.60
CA ARG A 128 -22.76 0.87 -11.60
C ARG A 128 -21.90 1.98 -11.00
N VAL A 129 -20.60 1.89 -11.14
CA VAL A 129 -19.68 2.97 -10.77
C VAL A 129 -19.44 3.83 -12.00
N VAL A 130 -19.81 5.12 -11.92
CA VAL A 130 -19.73 6.06 -13.03
C VAL A 130 -18.50 6.95 -12.90
N GLY A 131 -17.82 7.18 -14.04
CA GLY A 131 -16.63 8.02 -14.14
C GLY A 131 -15.43 7.24 -14.66
N ASP A 132 -14.84 7.67 -15.76
CA ASP A 132 -13.76 6.99 -16.45
C ASP A 132 -12.44 6.95 -15.63
N THR A 133 -12.31 7.90 -14.70
CA THR A 133 -11.13 8.02 -13.81
C THR A 133 -11.26 7.23 -12.51
N VAL A 134 -12.37 6.51 -12.29
CA VAL A 134 -12.57 5.68 -11.10
C VAL A 134 -11.90 4.33 -11.29
N LEU A 135 -10.82 4.09 -10.55
CA LEU A 135 -9.88 3.00 -10.78
C LEU A 135 -9.69 2.10 -9.56
N THR A 136 -10.29 2.47 -8.42
CA THR A 136 -10.25 1.70 -7.17
C THR A 136 -11.66 1.28 -6.78
N ASN A 137 -11.77 0.11 -6.13
CA ASN A 137 -13.02 -0.31 -5.53
C ASN A 137 -13.57 0.79 -4.62
N GLN A 138 -14.89 0.89 -4.56
CA GLN A 138 -15.57 1.82 -3.67
C GLN A 138 -15.89 1.12 -2.36
N THR A 139 -16.12 1.87 -1.28
CA THR A 139 -16.56 1.32 0.00
C THR A 139 -17.86 2.01 0.44
N ILE A 140 -18.84 1.20 0.77
CA ILE A 140 -20.12 1.67 1.30
C ILE A 140 -20.39 1.09 2.69
N GLY A 141 -21.24 1.78 3.45
CA GLY A 141 -21.78 1.26 4.70
C GLY A 141 -23.26 0.92 4.56
N ILE A 142 -23.70 -0.12 5.26
CA ILE A 142 -25.09 -0.56 5.28
C ILE A 142 -25.62 -0.52 6.70
N MET A 143 -26.58 0.35 6.97
CA MET A 143 -27.32 0.39 8.22
C MET A 143 -28.71 -0.23 8.04
N ILE A 144 -29.13 -0.97 9.05
CA ILE A 144 -30.48 -1.51 9.14
C ILE A 144 -31.21 -0.78 10.29
N ASN A 145 -32.30 -0.10 9.96
CA ASN A 145 -33.09 0.68 10.92
C ASN A 145 -32.19 1.66 11.71
N ASP A 146 -31.36 2.42 10.96
CA ASP A 146 -30.46 3.47 11.45
C ASP A 146 -29.27 2.99 12.31
N ALA A 147 -28.92 1.69 12.27
CA ALA A 147 -27.78 1.17 13.01
C ALA A 147 -26.95 0.15 12.19
N TYR A 148 -25.64 0.15 12.37
CA TYR A 148 -24.80 -0.97 11.97
C TYR A 148 -25.03 -2.14 12.89
N GLN A 149 -25.23 -3.32 12.33
CA GLN A 149 -25.43 -4.53 13.14
C GLN A 149 -24.13 -5.17 13.62
N TYR A 150 -23.04 -4.92 12.87
CA TYR A 150 -21.68 -5.36 13.16
C TYR A 150 -20.69 -4.48 12.41
N MET A 151 -19.42 -4.51 12.79
CA MET A 151 -18.36 -3.65 12.29
C MET A 151 -18.20 -3.75 10.74
N GLU A 152 -18.21 -4.98 10.22
CA GLU A 152 -18.01 -5.24 8.79
C GLU A 152 -19.13 -4.62 7.90
N ALA A 153 -20.32 -4.38 8.44
CA ALA A 153 -21.39 -3.69 7.72
C ALA A 153 -21.05 -2.23 7.38
N SER A 154 -20.07 -1.65 8.05
CA SER A 154 -19.61 -0.28 7.76
C SER A 154 -18.57 -0.21 6.63
N THR A 155 -18.09 -1.35 6.12
CA THR A 155 -16.98 -1.41 5.16
C THR A 155 -17.23 -2.41 4.03
N ILE A 156 -18.38 -2.33 3.39
CA ILE A 156 -18.74 -3.20 2.26
C ILE A 156 -17.97 -2.78 1.01
N ASP A 157 -17.32 -3.75 0.38
CA ASP A 157 -16.58 -3.56 -0.88
C ASP A 157 -17.53 -3.50 -2.08
N VAL A 158 -17.33 -2.51 -2.95
CA VAL A 158 -17.98 -2.38 -4.25
C VAL A 158 -16.92 -2.59 -5.32
N PRO A 159 -16.76 -3.83 -5.84
CA PRO A 159 -15.66 -4.17 -6.72
C PRO A 159 -15.81 -3.56 -8.10
N LEU A 160 -14.69 -3.26 -8.74
CA LEU A 160 -14.58 -2.95 -10.15
C LEU A 160 -14.10 -4.18 -10.92
N TYR A 161 -14.58 -4.36 -12.14
CA TYR A 161 -14.20 -5.47 -13.00
C TYR A 161 -13.37 -4.99 -14.19
N TRP A 162 -12.45 -5.82 -14.65
CA TRP A 162 -11.41 -5.45 -15.59
C TRP A 162 -11.20 -6.55 -16.64
N GLU A 163 -10.87 -6.13 -17.86
CA GLU A 163 -10.39 -6.99 -18.94
C GLU A 163 -9.09 -6.41 -19.51
N ASP A 164 -8.27 -7.21 -20.14
CA ASP A 164 -7.08 -6.69 -20.82
C ASP A 164 -7.48 -5.94 -22.10
N SER A 165 -6.81 -4.82 -22.36
CA SER A 165 -7.06 -3.97 -23.54
C SER A 165 -6.79 -4.68 -24.85
N THR A 166 -5.96 -5.71 -24.84
CA THR A 166 -5.63 -6.56 -25.97
C THR A 166 -5.24 -7.96 -25.50
N LYS A 167 -5.54 -8.95 -26.32
CA LYS A 167 -5.09 -10.35 -26.12
C LYS A 167 -3.74 -10.64 -26.77
N ASP A 168 -3.28 -9.78 -27.66
CA ASP A 168 -1.95 -9.83 -28.24
C ASP A 168 -1.04 -8.94 -27.41
N PHE A 169 -0.09 -9.54 -26.70
CA PHE A 169 0.76 -8.79 -25.79
C PHE A 169 1.66 -7.80 -26.55
N PRO A 170 1.71 -6.53 -26.15
CA PRO A 170 2.64 -5.56 -26.70
C PRO A 170 4.08 -6.04 -26.54
N LEU A 171 4.93 -5.73 -27.51
CA LEU A 171 6.34 -6.06 -27.48
C LEU A 171 7.16 -4.80 -27.22
N ASP A 172 8.12 -4.91 -26.32
CA ASP A 172 9.13 -3.86 -26.16
C ASP A 172 10.14 -3.85 -27.32
N SER A 173 11.06 -2.88 -27.33
CA SER A 173 12.10 -2.73 -28.37
C SER A 173 13.05 -3.93 -28.48
N TYR A 174 13.02 -4.85 -27.49
CA TYR A 174 13.82 -6.09 -27.48
C TYR A 174 13.02 -7.32 -27.90
N GLY A 175 11.74 -7.13 -28.23
CA GLY A 175 10.81 -8.20 -28.57
C GLY A 175 10.31 -9.02 -27.38
N ASP A 176 10.47 -8.50 -26.15
CA ASP A 176 9.91 -9.07 -24.93
C ASP A 176 8.43 -8.66 -24.79
N GLU A 177 7.59 -9.57 -24.35
CA GLU A 177 6.18 -9.27 -24.08
C GLU A 177 6.06 -8.39 -22.83
N THR A 178 5.25 -7.34 -22.95
CA THR A 178 4.90 -6.41 -21.87
C THR A 178 3.45 -6.61 -21.44
N ILE A 179 3.16 -6.27 -20.18
CA ILE A 179 1.82 -6.42 -19.62
C ILE A 179 0.87 -5.44 -20.34
N PRO A 180 -0.27 -5.92 -20.90
CA PRO A 180 -1.25 -5.04 -21.50
C PRO A 180 -1.91 -4.16 -20.44
N SER A 181 -2.37 -2.98 -20.84
CA SER A 181 -3.22 -2.15 -19.97
C SER A 181 -4.56 -2.88 -19.71
N SER A 182 -5.16 -2.60 -18.56
CA SER A 182 -6.47 -3.15 -18.21
C SER A 182 -7.55 -2.09 -18.46
N ASN A 183 -8.63 -2.47 -19.13
CA ASN A 183 -9.82 -1.65 -19.32
C ASN A 183 -10.83 -2.01 -18.24
N ARG A 184 -11.45 -0.99 -17.64
CA ARG A 184 -12.55 -1.21 -16.72
C ARG A 184 -13.81 -1.62 -17.50
N ILE A 185 -14.49 -2.65 -17.02
CA ILE A 185 -15.82 -3.05 -17.51
C ILE A 185 -16.82 -2.08 -16.89
N ASP A 186 -17.40 -1.22 -17.71
CA ASP A 186 -18.36 -0.21 -17.30
C ASP A 186 -19.78 -0.63 -17.64
N ASP A 187 -20.36 -1.50 -16.80
CA ASP A 187 -21.72 -2.04 -16.98
C ASP A 187 -22.44 -2.15 -15.64
N TRP A 188 -23.75 -2.36 -15.68
CA TRP A 188 -24.56 -2.66 -14.51
C TRP A 188 -24.29 -4.07 -13.99
N MET A 189 -24.04 -4.19 -12.72
CA MET A 189 -23.74 -5.45 -12.04
C MET A 189 -24.58 -5.60 -10.78
N SER A 190 -24.60 -6.80 -10.22
CA SER A 190 -25.27 -7.09 -8.96
C SER A 190 -24.25 -7.20 -7.83
N LEU A 191 -24.34 -6.34 -6.84
CA LEU A 191 -23.47 -6.29 -5.67
C LEU A 191 -24.02 -7.22 -4.60
N LYS A 192 -23.22 -8.22 -4.23
CA LYS A 192 -23.39 -9.02 -3.01
C LYS A 192 -22.54 -8.41 -1.91
N MET A 193 -23.05 -8.36 -0.69
CA MET A 193 -22.41 -7.65 0.42
C MET A 193 -21.25 -8.46 1.00
N PHE A 194 -20.03 -8.07 0.67
CA PHE A 194 -18.80 -8.56 1.31
C PHE A 194 -18.10 -7.38 1.96
N ASP A 195 -17.50 -7.59 3.12
CA ASP A 195 -16.62 -6.59 3.71
C ASP A 195 -15.36 -6.38 2.86
N ASN A 196 -14.70 -5.23 2.98
CA ASN A 196 -13.55 -4.88 2.16
C ASN A 196 -12.28 -5.72 2.42
N GLN A 197 -12.30 -6.56 3.45
CA GLN A 197 -11.23 -7.53 3.76
C GLN A 197 -11.61 -8.96 3.34
N TYR A 198 -12.85 -9.21 2.95
CA TYR A 198 -13.37 -10.52 2.59
C TYR A 198 -13.11 -11.58 3.67
N LYS A 199 -13.42 -11.22 4.92
CA LYS A 199 -13.31 -12.11 6.08
C LYS A 199 -14.26 -13.30 6.01
N SER A 200 -15.36 -13.18 5.25
CA SER A 200 -16.30 -14.25 4.95
C SER A 200 -16.25 -14.62 3.46
N SER A 201 -16.29 -15.91 3.15
CA SER A 201 -16.39 -16.41 1.78
C SER A 201 -17.82 -16.40 1.22
N THR A 202 -18.81 -16.16 2.10
CA THR A 202 -20.20 -15.94 1.74
C THR A 202 -20.60 -14.50 1.95
N PRO A 203 -21.62 -13.99 1.23
CA PRO A 203 -22.15 -12.67 1.48
C PRO A 203 -22.57 -12.49 2.94
N LEU A 204 -22.37 -11.30 3.48
CA LEU A 204 -22.78 -10.94 4.83
C LEU A 204 -24.30 -10.98 4.97
N LEU A 205 -24.76 -11.47 6.12
CA LEU A 205 -26.17 -11.59 6.44
C LEU A 205 -26.60 -10.46 7.36
N PHE A 206 -27.81 -9.96 7.12
CA PHE A 206 -28.41 -8.89 7.90
C PHE A 206 -29.69 -9.37 8.55
N LYS A 207 -29.87 -9.06 9.83
CA LYS A 207 -31.11 -9.34 10.54
C LYS A 207 -32.18 -8.32 10.13
N LEU A 208 -33.25 -8.80 9.50
CA LEU A 208 -34.44 -8.00 9.19
C LEU A 208 -35.61 -8.47 10.07
N GLU A 209 -36.42 -7.54 10.53
CA GLU A 209 -37.61 -7.82 11.31
C GLU A 209 -38.85 -7.97 10.39
N ASN A 210 -39.83 -8.75 10.83
CA ASN A 210 -41.08 -8.91 10.08
C ASN A 210 -41.74 -7.56 9.82
N GLY A 211 -42.11 -7.30 8.58
CA GLY A 211 -42.65 -6.00 8.13
C GLY A 211 -41.61 -5.15 7.40
N GLU A 212 -41.81 -3.86 7.41
CA GLU A 212 -40.94 -2.92 6.72
C GLU A 212 -39.67 -2.66 7.50
N ASN A 213 -38.52 -2.71 6.79
CA ASN A 213 -37.21 -2.37 7.30
C ASN A 213 -36.61 -1.26 6.44
N LYS A 214 -35.97 -0.29 7.08
CA LYS A 214 -35.18 0.75 6.41
C LYS A 214 -33.74 0.24 6.24
N ILE A 215 -33.24 0.23 5.02
CA ILE A 215 -31.87 -0.10 4.67
C ILE A 215 -31.22 1.16 4.12
N THR A 216 -30.27 1.72 4.85
CA THR A 216 -29.52 2.90 4.41
C THR A 216 -28.18 2.47 3.84
N ILE A 217 -27.93 2.81 2.57
CA ILE A 217 -26.61 2.66 1.94
C ILE A 217 -25.97 4.05 1.89
N HIS A 218 -24.75 4.18 2.42
CA HIS A 218 -24.01 5.43 2.33
C HIS A 218 -22.59 5.21 1.81
N SER A 219 -22.11 6.16 1.04
CA SER A 219 -20.77 6.15 0.47
C SER A 219 -19.76 6.61 1.51
N ILE A 220 -18.86 5.70 1.93
CA ILE A 220 -17.79 5.95 2.91
C ILE A 220 -16.51 6.35 2.21
N SER A 221 -16.22 5.69 1.09
CA SER A 221 -15.01 5.91 0.30
C SER A 221 -15.36 5.73 -1.17
N SER A 222 -15.38 6.83 -1.90
CA SER A 222 -15.73 6.84 -3.33
C SER A 222 -14.89 7.89 -4.04
N SER A 223 -14.38 7.56 -5.21
CA SER A 223 -13.70 8.49 -6.12
C SER A 223 -14.55 8.87 -7.34
N GLY A 224 -15.84 8.45 -7.33
CA GLY A 224 -16.80 8.74 -8.42
C GLY A 224 -18.23 8.68 -7.93
N ILE A 225 -19.14 8.59 -8.87
CA ILE A 225 -20.58 8.46 -8.60
C ILE A 225 -20.92 6.97 -8.54
N LEU A 226 -21.60 6.56 -7.48
CA LEU A 226 -22.18 5.23 -7.38
C LEU A 226 -23.68 5.31 -7.74
N ALA A 227 -24.04 4.75 -8.88
CA ALA A 227 -25.42 4.60 -9.30
C ALA A 227 -25.95 3.27 -8.76
N LEU A 228 -27.06 3.31 -8.04
CA LEU A 228 -27.72 2.19 -7.37
C LEU A 228 -29.11 1.98 -7.96
N GLY A 229 -29.39 0.73 -8.31
CA GLY A 229 -30.68 0.31 -8.87
C GLY A 229 -31.53 -0.45 -7.85
N ASN A 230 -32.12 -1.55 -8.28
CA ASN A 230 -33.01 -2.34 -7.46
C ASN A 230 -32.27 -3.10 -6.36
N LEU A 231 -32.78 -3.04 -5.12
CA LEU A 231 -32.26 -3.80 -3.98
C LEU A 231 -33.19 -4.97 -3.69
N LYS A 232 -32.60 -6.13 -3.38
CA LYS A 232 -33.31 -7.38 -3.07
C LYS A 232 -32.82 -7.92 -1.74
N ALA A 233 -33.74 -8.32 -0.87
CA ALA A 233 -33.45 -9.14 0.30
C ALA A 233 -33.84 -10.58 0.00
N LYS A 234 -32.89 -11.52 0.14
CA LYS A 234 -33.07 -12.94 -0.20
C LYS A 234 -32.77 -13.80 1.01
N SER A 235 -33.42 -14.98 1.07
CA SER A 235 -32.98 -15.99 2.03
C SER A 235 -31.56 -16.44 1.74
N PRO A 236 -30.74 -16.68 2.77
CA PRO A 236 -29.40 -17.18 2.59
C PRO A 236 -29.36 -18.47 1.80
N ARG A 237 -28.45 -18.56 0.84
CA ARG A 237 -28.29 -19.76 0.03
C ARG A 237 -27.67 -20.89 0.87
N ASN A 238 -28.30 -22.05 0.87
CA ASN A 238 -27.71 -23.25 1.43
C ASN A 238 -26.93 -23.99 0.34
N ILE A 239 -25.59 -23.90 0.37
CA ILE A 239 -24.74 -24.67 -0.54
C ILE A 239 -24.77 -26.14 -0.11
N VAL A 240 -25.25 -27.02 -0.99
CA VAL A 240 -25.38 -28.45 -0.68
C VAL A 240 -24.02 -29.15 -0.64
N SER A 241 -23.92 -30.28 0.10
CA SER A 241 -22.71 -31.12 0.04
C SER A 241 -22.53 -31.79 -1.32
N TYR A 242 -21.31 -32.20 -1.64
CA TYR A 242 -20.97 -32.88 -2.88
C TYR A 242 -21.80 -34.15 -3.10
N GLU A 243 -22.03 -34.93 -2.03
CA GLU A 243 -22.87 -36.15 -2.08
C GLU A 243 -24.31 -35.83 -2.51
N ARG A 244 -24.89 -34.78 -1.91
CA ARG A 244 -26.25 -34.33 -2.28
C ARG A 244 -26.28 -33.80 -3.72
N TYR A 245 -25.31 -32.97 -4.09
CA TYR A 245 -25.16 -32.47 -5.46
C TYR A 245 -25.10 -33.61 -6.47
N GLN A 246 -24.27 -34.64 -6.22
CA GLN A 246 -24.18 -35.80 -7.12
C GLN A 246 -25.51 -36.50 -7.28
N ASN A 247 -26.25 -36.70 -6.19
CA ASN A 247 -27.56 -37.38 -6.22
C ASN A 247 -28.60 -36.57 -7.01
N GLU A 248 -28.64 -35.24 -6.82
CA GLU A 248 -29.54 -34.35 -7.53
C GLU A 248 -29.23 -34.32 -9.04
N ILE A 249 -27.97 -34.15 -9.42
CA ILE A 249 -27.54 -34.13 -10.82
C ILE A 249 -27.74 -35.48 -11.50
N LYS A 250 -27.44 -36.59 -10.80
CA LYS A 250 -27.68 -37.95 -11.31
C LYS A 250 -29.17 -38.19 -11.51
N SER A 251 -30.01 -37.74 -10.61
CA SER A 251 -31.47 -37.83 -10.76
C SER A 251 -31.99 -37.02 -11.95
N LYS A 252 -31.40 -35.85 -12.21
CA LYS A 252 -31.82 -34.92 -13.28
C LYS A 252 -31.32 -35.34 -14.67
N TYR A 253 -30.07 -35.82 -14.78
CA TYR A 253 -29.39 -36.04 -16.04
C TYR A 253 -28.97 -37.49 -16.29
N GLY A 254 -29.16 -38.40 -15.30
CA GLY A 254 -28.75 -39.78 -15.37
C GLY A 254 -27.26 -40.05 -15.30
N GLU A 255 -26.84 -41.31 -15.47
CA GLU A 255 -25.43 -41.68 -15.55
C GLU A 255 -24.93 -41.46 -16.98
N GLN A 256 -24.36 -40.31 -17.27
CA GLN A 256 -23.75 -40.04 -18.57
C GLN A 256 -22.28 -40.46 -18.57
N SER A 257 -21.90 -41.29 -19.53
CA SER A 257 -20.52 -41.71 -19.71
C SER A 257 -19.85 -40.84 -20.75
N LEU A 258 -19.04 -39.82 -20.29
CA LEU A 258 -18.22 -39.05 -21.21
C LEU A 258 -17.17 -39.90 -21.91
N GLN A 259 -16.83 -39.55 -23.15
CA GLN A 259 -15.61 -39.97 -23.82
C GLN A 259 -14.38 -39.23 -23.19
N LYS A 260 -13.17 -39.68 -23.58
CA LYS A 260 -11.94 -38.99 -23.18
C LYS A 260 -11.97 -37.57 -23.69
N SER A 261 -11.90 -36.62 -22.80
CA SER A 261 -11.89 -35.16 -23.09
C SER A 261 -10.83 -34.47 -22.25
N LEU A 262 -10.20 -33.44 -22.81
CA LEU A 262 -9.23 -32.58 -22.14
C LEU A 262 -9.27 -31.19 -22.78
N TYR A 263 -9.85 -30.25 -22.06
CA TYR A 263 -9.78 -28.83 -22.39
C TYR A 263 -8.67 -28.19 -21.52
N LYS A 264 -7.84 -27.41 -22.18
CA LYS A 264 -6.71 -26.70 -21.56
C LYS A 264 -6.95 -25.22 -21.70
N ILE A 265 -6.94 -24.51 -20.60
CA ILE A 265 -7.11 -23.07 -20.52
C ILE A 265 -5.84 -22.51 -19.90
N ASN A 266 -5.06 -21.71 -20.65
CA ASN A 266 -3.90 -21.05 -20.09
C ASN A 266 -4.37 -20.02 -19.08
N ALA A 267 -3.66 -19.84 -18.01
CA ALA A 267 -4.03 -18.90 -16.97
C ALA A 267 -4.02 -17.42 -17.46
N ILE A 268 -3.29 -17.17 -18.55
CA ILE A 268 -3.25 -15.85 -19.19
C ILE A 268 -4.46 -15.54 -20.07
N ASP A 269 -5.31 -16.55 -20.38
CA ASP A 269 -6.47 -16.43 -21.28
C ASP A 269 -7.76 -16.11 -20.50
N TYR A 270 -7.67 -15.38 -19.40
CA TYR A 270 -8.84 -14.99 -18.64
C TYR A 270 -9.73 -14.01 -19.40
N THR A 271 -11.01 -13.96 -19.03
CA THR A 271 -12.01 -13.05 -19.61
C THR A 271 -12.19 -11.81 -18.79
N GLU A 272 -12.15 -11.93 -17.47
CA GLU A 272 -12.30 -10.81 -16.54
C GLU A 272 -11.59 -11.08 -15.20
N LYS A 273 -11.29 -10.01 -14.48
CA LYS A 273 -10.78 -10.02 -13.10
C LYS A 273 -11.45 -8.89 -12.31
N ASN A 274 -11.66 -9.06 -11.01
CA ASN A 274 -12.25 -8.00 -10.16
C ASN A 274 -11.20 -7.10 -9.49
N SER A 275 -9.97 -7.17 -9.93
CA SER A 275 -8.90 -6.31 -9.43
C SER A 275 -7.90 -6.04 -10.57
N SER A 276 -7.64 -4.78 -10.85
CA SER A 276 -6.62 -4.38 -11.83
C SER A 276 -5.22 -4.86 -11.42
N TYR A 277 -4.96 -5.03 -10.13
CA TYR A 277 -3.66 -5.44 -9.57
C TYR A 277 -3.29 -6.89 -9.86
N VAL A 278 -4.25 -7.76 -10.18
CA VAL A 278 -3.96 -9.12 -10.62
C VAL A 278 -3.31 -9.04 -12.00
N ARG A 279 -2.05 -9.44 -12.09
CA ARG A 279 -1.23 -9.27 -13.29
C ARG A 279 -0.59 -10.55 -13.78
N LEU A 280 -0.21 -10.51 -15.04
CA LEU A 280 0.60 -11.52 -15.70
C LEU A 280 2.06 -11.40 -15.29
N GLU A 281 2.76 -12.53 -15.28
CA GLU A 281 4.19 -12.61 -15.02
C GLU A 281 4.87 -13.58 -16.00
N SER A 282 6.18 -13.39 -16.17
CA SER A 282 6.99 -14.24 -17.02
C SER A 282 7.81 -15.20 -16.15
N GLU A 283 7.46 -16.47 -16.17
CA GLU A 283 8.23 -17.55 -15.56
C GLU A 283 9.19 -18.17 -16.59
N ALA A 284 10.49 -17.97 -16.34
CA ALA A 284 11.55 -18.49 -17.22
C ALA A 284 11.89 -19.95 -16.94
N THR A 285 10.86 -20.82 -16.87
CA THR A 285 11.02 -22.26 -16.62
C THR A 285 10.35 -23.08 -17.70
N PRO A 286 10.94 -24.21 -18.14
CA PRO A 286 10.30 -25.08 -19.12
C PRO A 286 9.06 -25.81 -18.60
N HIS A 287 8.67 -25.61 -17.34
CA HIS A 287 7.49 -26.25 -16.74
C HIS A 287 6.19 -25.57 -17.13
N VAL A 288 6.23 -24.29 -17.47
CA VAL A 288 5.08 -23.46 -17.85
C VAL A 288 4.96 -23.29 -19.37
N THR A 289 3.82 -22.79 -19.85
CA THR A 289 3.53 -22.64 -21.30
C THR A 289 2.74 -21.33 -21.55
N PRO A 290 3.16 -20.47 -22.50
CA PRO A 290 4.33 -20.57 -23.38
C PRO A 290 5.66 -20.34 -22.66
N TYR A 291 6.77 -20.84 -23.22
CA TYR A 291 8.10 -20.70 -22.64
C TYR A 291 9.13 -20.34 -23.71
N SER A 292 10.01 -19.41 -23.38
CA SER A 292 11.16 -19.04 -24.20
C SER A 292 12.41 -18.81 -23.36
N THR A 293 13.59 -19.13 -23.94
CA THR A 293 14.91 -18.85 -23.33
C THR A 293 15.52 -17.54 -23.81
N LYS A 294 14.97 -16.93 -24.85
CA LYS A 294 15.53 -15.75 -25.54
C LYS A 294 14.78 -14.47 -25.25
N ILE A 295 13.47 -14.55 -25.18
CA ILE A 295 12.58 -13.41 -24.99
C ILE A 295 11.68 -13.68 -23.79
N ARG A 296 11.30 -12.64 -23.08
CA ARG A 296 10.32 -12.70 -21.99
C ARG A 296 8.94 -13.01 -22.60
N LYS A 297 8.30 -14.06 -22.08
CA LYS A 297 6.94 -14.45 -22.42
C LYS A 297 6.07 -14.37 -21.20
N LEU A 298 4.96 -13.65 -21.26
CA LEU A 298 3.96 -13.66 -20.22
C LEU A 298 3.24 -15.02 -20.26
N ASN A 299 3.24 -15.75 -19.15
CA ASN A 299 2.77 -17.15 -19.17
C ASN A 299 2.07 -17.60 -17.89
N VAL A 300 2.10 -16.82 -16.81
CA VAL A 300 1.45 -17.16 -15.54
C VAL A 300 0.70 -15.96 -14.97
N ILE A 301 -0.32 -16.23 -14.15
CA ILE A 301 -0.85 -15.25 -13.20
C ILE A 301 0.11 -15.18 -12.02
N SER A 302 0.56 -13.98 -11.68
CA SER A 302 1.49 -13.75 -10.56
C SER A 302 0.81 -14.00 -9.21
N GLY A 303 1.38 -14.91 -8.42
CA GLY A 303 0.88 -15.22 -7.08
C GLY A 303 0.94 -14.03 -6.13
N THR A 304 1.97 -13.22 -6.22
CA THR A 304 2.12 -12.02 -5.37
C THR A 304 1.07 -10.96 -5.67
N SER A 305 0.58 -10.88 -6.90
CA SER A 305 -0.48 -9.96 -7.29
C SER A 305 -1.89 -10.51 -7.03
N TRP A 306 -2.01 -11.83 -6.92
CA TRP A 306 -3.25 -12.55 -6.63
C TRP A 306 -3.23 -13.18 -5.23
N ALA A 307 -2.97 -12.33 -4.23
CA ALA A 307 -2.73 -12.73 -2.85
C ALA A 307 -3.81 -12.24 -1.86
N LYS A 308 -4.60 -11.24 -2.23
CA LYS A 308 -5.62 -10.67 -1.34
C LYS A 308 -6.94 -11.44 -1.47
N ALA A 309 -7.57 -11.71 -0.33
CA ALA A 309 -8.91 -12.28 -0.30
C ALA A 309 -9.89 -11.40 -1.10
N GLY A 310 -10.88 -12.02 -1.72
CA GLY A 310 -11.85 -11.37 -2.59
C GLY A 310 -11.41 -11.23 -4.05
N GLN A 311 -10.09 -11.23 -4.36
CA GLN A 311 -9.60 -11.16 -5.74
C GLN A 311 -10.03 -12.38 -6.54
N SER A 312 -10.65 -12.16 -7.69
CA SER A 312 -11.18 -13.22 -8.55
C SER A 312 -10.75 -13.06 -10.00
N ILE A 313 -10.63 -14.21 -10.67
CA ILE A 313 -10.31 -14.33 -12.09
C ILE A 313 -11.28 -15.29 -12.73
N THR A 314 -11.89 -14.88 -13.85
CA THR A 314 -12.88 -15.67 -14.59
C THR A 314 -12.32 -16.16 -15.93
N TYR A 315 -12.57 -17.41 -16.25
CA TYR A 315 -12.18 -18.08 -17.47
C TYR A 315 -13.41 -18.59 -18.21
N GLU A 316 -13.38 -18.60 -19.54
CA GLU A 316 -14.39 -19.25 -20.37
C GLU A 316 -13.87 -20.59 -20.88
N VAL A 317 -14.70 -21.62 -20.82
CA VAL A 317 -14.45 -22.92 -21.43
C VAL A 317 -15.65 -23.36 -22.23
N GLU A 318 -15.45 -23.82 -23.45
CA GLU A 318 -16.51 -24.37 -24.29
C GLU A 318 -16.42 -25.89 -24.31
N THR A 319 -17.48 -26.58 -23.84
CA THR A 319 -17.55 -28.03 -23.82
C THR A 319 -18.38 -28.56 -25.01
N ASP A 320 -17.84 -29.55 -25.71
CA ASP A 320 -18.51 -30.16 -26.90
C ASP A 320 -19.65 -31.10 -26.52
N VAL A 321 -19.60 -31.67 -25.31
CA VAL A 321 -20.52 -32.70 -24.84
C VAL A 321 -20.90 -32.46 -23.39
N ALA A 322 -22.19 -32.56 -23.09
CA ALA A 322 -22.68 -32.50 -21.73
C ALA A 322 -22.22 -33.70 -20.88
N GLY A 323 -21.84 -33.49 -19.62
CA GLY A 323 -21.48 -34.58 -18.70
C GLY A 323 -20.67 -34.17 -17.50
N TYR A 324 -20.08 -35.17 -16.82
CA TYR A 324 -19.35 -35.00 -15.57
C TYR A 324 -17.86 -34.79 -15.82
N TYR A 325 -17.39 -33.58 -15.56
CA TYR A 325 -15.99 -33.18 -15.72
C TYR A 325 -15.28 -33.06 -14.38
N GLN A 326 -13.97 -33.26 -14.40
CA GLN A 326 -13.06 -33.00 -13.30
C GLN A 326 -12.32 -31.68 -13.59
N LEU A 327 -11.99 -30.94 -12.56
CA LEU A 327 -11.18 -29.74 -12.66
C LEU A 327 -9.80 -29.99 -12.04
N ALA A 328 -8.77 -29.50 -12.72
CA ALA A 328 -7.41 -29.53 -12.18
C ALA A 328 -6.66 -28.26 -12.55
N PHE A 329 -5.64 -27.93 -11.76
CA PHE A 329 -4.88 -26.70 -11.86
C PHE A 329 -3.38 -27.01 -11.85
N HIS A 330 -2.63 -26.37 -12.75
CA HIS A 330 -1.18 -26.36 -12.76
C HIS A 330 -0.71 -25.05 -12.11
N TYR A 331 -0.20 -25.15 -10.90
CA TYR A 331 0.10 -24.00 -10.06
C TYR A 331 1.37 -24.20 -9.22
N ILE A 332 1.85 -23.11 -8.63
CA ILE A 332 2.87 -23.12 -7.59
C ILE A 332 2.37 -22.30 -6.40
N ASN A 333 2.54 -22.85 -5.19
CA ASN A 333 2.36 -22.20 -3.91
C ASN A 333 3.64 -22.43 -3.10
N ASP A 334 4.54 -21.46 -3.12
CA ASP A 334 5.87 -21.56 -2.53
C ASP A 334 6.06 -20.72 -1.26
N LYS A 335 5.00 -20.03 -0.83
CA LYS A 335 5.03 -19.12 0.31
C LYS A 335 4.53 -19.78 1.60
N ASN A 336 5.13 -19.37 2.72
CA ASN A 336 4.70 -19.59 4.10
C ASN A 336 4.39 -21.04 4.51
N GLU A 337 4.65 -22.04 3.65
CA GLU A 337 4.39 -23.46 3.92
C GLU A 337 2.93 -23.74 4.37
N TYR A 338 1.99 -22.99 3.81
CA TYR A 338 0.58 -22.96 4.14
C TYR A 338 -0.27 -23.05 2.88
N SER A 339 -1.45 -23.67 2.98
CA SER A 339 -2.37 -23.80 1.86
C SER A 339 -2.95 -22.43 1.48
N ALA A 340 -3.03 -22.14 0.18
CA ALA A 340 -3.78 -21.01 -0.33
C ALA A 340 -5.23 -21.43 -0.61
N PHE A 341 -6.20 -20.63 -0.20
CA PHE A 341 -7.61 -20.96 -0.36
C PHE A 341 -8.23 -20.29 -1.57
N ARG A 342 -9.02 -21.05 -2.31
CA ARG A 342 -9.81 -20.56 -3.45
C ARG A 342 -11.21 -21.15 -3.43
N SER A 343 -12.23 -20.31 -3.66
CA SER A 343 -13.57 -20.79 -4.03
C SER A 343 -13.66 -20.92 -5.55
N VAL A 344 -14.30 -21.99 -6.02
CA VAL A 344 -14.48 -22.29 -7.43
C VAL A 344 -15.96 -22.13 -7.80
N TYR A 345 -16.23 -21.13 -8.63
CA TYR A 345 -17.57 -20.85 -9.15
C TYR A 345 -17.69 -21.41 -10.56
N ILE A 346 -18.85 -21.98 -10.87
CA ILE A 346 -19.24 -22.42 -12.21
C ILE A 346 -20.50 -21.64 -12.60
N ASP A 347 -20.43 -20.91 -13.70
CA ASP A 347 -21.54 -20.06 -14.17
C ASP A 347 -22.09 -19.12 -13.09
N GLY A 348 -21.18 -18.53 -12.29
CA GLY A 348 -21.47 -17.58 -11.22
C GLY A 348 -21.89 -18.17 -9.87
N GLU A 349 -21.91 -19.52 -9.75
CA GLU A 349 -22.41 -20.22 -8.58
C GLU A 349 -21.41 -21.26 -8.06
N ILE A 350 -21.33 -21.46 -6.72
CA ILE A 350 -20.59 -22.58 -6.14
C ILE A 350 -21.48 -23.83 -6.20
N PRO A 351 -21.11 -24.87 -6.95
CA PRO A 351 -21.97 -26.05 -7.14
C PRO A 351 -22.24 -26.83 -5.86
N TYR A 352 -21.27 -26.96 -4.98
CA TYR A 352 -21.35 -27.67 -3.70
C TYR A 352 -20.29 -27.16 -2.72
N ALA A 353 -20.51 -27.39 -1.43
CA ALA A 353 -19.77 -26.79 -0.33
C ALA A 353 -18.26 -27.06 -0.36
N GLU A 354 -17.84 -28.22 -0.87
CA GLU A 354 -16.41 -28.59 -0.93
C GLU A 354 -15.61 -27.80 -1.99
N LEU A 355 -16.27 -27.04 -2.87
CA LEU A 355 -15.62 -26.06 -3.77
C LEU A 355 -15.51 -24.66 -3.17
N GLN A 356 -16.11 -24.43 -1.99
CA GLN A 356 -15.91 -23.21 -1.21
C GLN A 356 -14.67 -23.38 -0.35
N ASN A 357 -13.80 -22.39 -0.34
CA ASN A 357 -12.58 -22.42 0.47
C ASN A 357 -11.68 -23.64 0.21
N TYR A 358 -11.63 -24.14 -1.03
CA TYR A 358 -10.78 -25.27 -1.35
C TYR A 358 -9.31 -24.94 -1.09
N ALA A 359 -8.64 -25.80 -0.30
CA ALA A 359 -7.26 -25.64 0.08
C ALA A 359 -6.32 -26.13 -1.02
N PHE A 360 -5.54 -25.24 -1.61
CA PHE A 360 -4.45 -25.58 -2.53
C PHE A 360 -3.16 -25.76 -1.73
N PRO A 361 -2.65 -26.98 -1.59
CA PRO A 361 -1.49 -27.27 -0.74
C PRO A 361 -0.24 -26.51 -1.17
N HIS A 362 0.65 -26.28 -0.20
CA HIS A 362 1.98 -25.80 -0.45
C HIS A 362 2.74 -26.77 -1.37
N THR A 363 3.43 -26.26 -2.38
CA THR A 363 4.17 -27.07 -3.37
C THR A 363 5.69 -26.89 -3.28
N GLY A 364 6.16 -25.98 -2.43
CA GLY A 364 7.52 -25.48 -2.45
C GLY A 364 7.85 -24.89 -3.82
N ASN A 365 9.11 -24.81 -4.16
CA ASN A 365 9.58 -24.28 -5.45
C ASN A 365 9.28 -25.20 -6.64
N THR A 366 8.08 -25.82 -6.67
CA THR A 366 7.79 -26.86 -7.66
C THR A 366 6.36 -26.69 -8.24
N TRP A 367 6.28 -26.50 -9.54
CA TRP A 367 5.00 -26.56 -10.28
C TRP A 367 4.36 -27.94 -10.15
N SER A 368 3.09 -27.98 -9.81
CA SER A 368 2.31 -29.18 -9.54
C SER A 368 0.94 -29.15 -10.21
N ASN A 369 0.47 -30.30 -10.65
CA ASN A 369 -0.92 -30.50 -11.07
C ASN A 369 -1.72 -31.02 -9.89
N THR A 370 -2.78 -30.33 -9.52
CA THR A 370 -3.71 -30.79 -8.48
C THR A 370 -5.11 -30.87 -9.07
N THR A 371 -5.69 -32.07 -9.02
CA THR A 371 -7.12 -32.25 -9.28
C THR A 371 -7.89 -31.90 -8.01
N LEU A 372 -9.03 -31.24 -8.13
CA LEU A 372 -9.90 -31.01 -6.98
C LEU A 372 -10.45 -32.37 -6.50
N GLU A 373 -10.10 -32.76 -5.27
CA GLU A 373 -10.41 -34.10 -4.72
C GLU A 373 -10.70 -34.02 -3.22
N ASP A 374 -11.35 -35.10 -2.72
CA ASP A 374 -11.57 -35.23 -1.27
C ASP A 374 -10.29 -35.68 -0.54
N SER A 375 -10.36 -35.75 0.79
CA SER A 375 -9.23 -36.18 1.65
C SER A 375 -8.75 -37.62 1.40
N LYS A 376 -9.51 -38.41 0.63
CA LYS A 376 -9.17 -39.80 0.24
C LYS A 376 -8.60 -39.88 -1.15
N GLY A 377 -8.48 -38.75 -1.89
CA GLY A 377 -8.01 -38.69 -3.25
C GLY A 377 -9.08 -39.03 -4.30
N ASN A 378 -10.36 -38.96 -3.96
CA ASN A 378 -11.42 -39.12 -4.92
C ASN A 378 -11.73 -37.80 -5.62
N PRO A 379 -11.60 -37.72 -6.96
CA PRO A 379 -11.81 -36.45 -7.65
C PRO A 379 -13.26 -35.97 -7.57
N TYR A 380 -13.44 -34.69 -7.27
CA TYR A 380 -14.71 -34.00 -7.40
C TYR A 380 -15.08 -33.84 -8.87
N LYS A 381 -16.36 -33.84 -9.16
CA LYS A 381 -16.89 -33.68 -10.51
C LYS A 381 -17.95 -32.60 -10.53
N VAL A 382 -17.95 -31.82 -11.61
CA VAL A 382 -19.00 -30.87 -11.94
C VAL A 382 -19.72 -31.32 -13.20
N TYR A 383 -21.04 -31.13 -13.28
CA TYR A 383 -21.79 -31.35 -14.48
C TYR A 383 -21.81 -30.11 -15.34
N LEU A 384 -21.32 -30.21 -16.58
CA LEU A 384 -21.36 -29.13 -17.56
C LEU A 384 -22.25 -29.55 -18.73
N ASN A 385 -23.12 -28.65 -19.17
CA ASN A 385 -23.87 -28.82 -20.41
C ASN A 385 -22.95 -28.68 -21.61
N LYS A 386 -23.41 -28.96 -22.81
CA LYS A 386 -22.72 -28.58 -24.04
C LYS A 386 -22.83 -27.06 -24.20
N GLY A 387 -21.70 -26.39 -24.46
CA GLY A 387 -21.63 -24.94 -24.68
C GLY A 387 -20.58 -24.27 -23.84
N LYS A 388 -20.70 -22.96 -23.74
CA LYS A 388 -19.80 -22.11 -22.99
C LYS A 388 -20.15 -22.10 -21.50
N HIS A 389 -19.12 -22.16 -20.67
CA HIS A 389 -19.20 -22.10 -19.23
C HIS A 389 -18.17 -21.12 -18.69
N GLN A 390 -18.51 -20.41 -17.65
CA GLN A 390 -17.59 -19.56 -16.90
C GLN A 390 -17.07 -20.29 -15.66
N ILE A 391 -15.77 -20.28 -15.45
CA ILE A 391 -15.12 -20.82 -14.25
C ILE A 391 -14.39 -19.67 -13.57
N THR A 392 -14.83 -19.29 -12.37
CA THR A 392 -14.21 -18.22 -11.60
C THR A 392 -13.49 -18.80 -10.39
N LEU A 393 -12.24 -18.39 -10.21
CA LEU A 393 -11.44 -18.67 -9.02
C LEU A 393 -11.36 -17.40 -8.18
N LYS A 394 -11.84 -17.45 -6.94
CA LYS A 394 -11.80 -16.34 -5.99
C LYS A 394 -10.89 -16.69 -4.82
N ALA A 395 -9.94 -15.83 -4.50
CA ALA A 395 -9.08 -15.97 -3.32
C ALA A 395 -9.91 -15.77 -2.05
N GLU A 396 -9.70 -16.65 -1.07
CA GLU A 396 -10.48 -16.66 0.18
C GLU A 396 -9.57 -16.68 1.41
N MET A 397 -10.03 -16.05 2.50
CA MET A 397 -9.33 -15.98 3.77
C MET A 397 -10.14 -16.62 4.91
N GLU A 398 -11.41 -16.94 4.71
CA GLU A 398 -12.31 -17.39 5.77
C GLU A 398 -11.75 -18.51 6.66
N PRO A 399 -11.06 -19.56 6.16
CA PRO A 399 -10.48 -20.57 7.03
C PRO A 399 -9.49 -20.03 8.07
N ALA A 400 -8.83 -18.89 7.79
CA ALA A 400 -7.92 -18.21 8.70
C ALA A 400 -8.60 -17.09 9.53
N THR A 401 -9.81 -16.67 9.19
CA THR A 401 -10.47 -15.51 9.80
C THR A 401 -10.61 -15.63 11.32
N SER A 402 -10.97 -16.81 11.83
CA SER A 402 -11.07 -17.00 13.27
C SER A 402 -9.72 -16.86 13.99
N LEU A 403 -8.62 -17.27 13.33
CA LEU A 403 -7.27 -17.12 13.86
C LEU A 403 -6.85 -15.66 13.86
N ILE A 404 -7.16 -14.94 12.77
CA ILE A 404 -6.89 -13.52 12.62
C ILE A 404 -7.65 -12.70 13.66
N ASN A 405 -8.91 -13.03 13.92
CA ASN A 405 -9.71 -12.34 14.94
C ASN A 405 -9.17 -12.58 16.36
N ASP A 406 -8.72 -13.80 16.68
CA ASP A 406 -8.07 -14.08 17.95
C ASP A 406 -6.77 -13.27 18.11
N LEU A 407 -5.96 -13.19 17.07
CA LEU A 407 -4.73 -12.38 17.06
C LEU A 407 -5.04 -10.88 17.18
N GLN A 408 -6.06 -10.39 16.49
CA GLN A 408 -6.47 -8.99 16.56
C GLN A 408 -6.93 -8.62 17.98
N LEU A 409 -7.71 -9.49 18.62
CA LEU A 409 -8.12 -9.29 20.02
C LEU A 409 -6.91 -9.23 20.97
N ILE A 410 -5.90 -10.10 20.76
CA ILE A 410 -4.67 -10.06 21.53
C ILE A 410 -3.96 -8.72 21.35
N VAL A 411 -3.80 -8.23 20.12
CA VAL A 411 -3.18 -6.92 19.83
C VAL A 411 -3.94 -5.79 20.55
N ASP A 412 -5.26 -5.75 20.38
CA ASP A 412 -6.10 -4.69 20.96
C ASP A 412 -6.03 -4.72 22.50
N HIS A 413 -6.05 -5.90 23.10
CA HIS A 413 -5.96 -6.05 24.54
C HIS A 413 -4.55 -5.75 25.08
N ILE A 414 -3.48 -6.14 24.37
CA ILE A 414 -2.11 -5.76 24.76
C ILE A 414 -1.95 -4.24 24.73
N ASN A 415 -2.50 -3.56 23.74
CA ASN A 415 -2.48 -2.10 23.67
C ASN A 415 -3.18 -1.50 24.90
N TYR A 416 -4.36 -1.96 25.26
CA TYR A 416 -5.08 -1.55 26.46
C TYR A 416 -4.26 -1.84 27.74
N PHE A 417 -3.83 -3.10 27.92
CA PHE A 417 -3.14 -3.55 29.13
C PHE A 417 -1.82 -2.81 29.34
N SER A 418 -1.07 -2.53 28.27
CA SER A 418 0.18 -1.75 28.33
C SER A 418 -0.08 -0.33 28.82
N LEU A 419 -1.20 0.29 28.44
CA LEU A 419 -1.57 1.61 28.95
C LEU A 419 -1.95 1.56 30.45
N GLU A 420 -2.62 0.49 30.90
CA GLU A 420 -2.89 0.31 32.31
C GLU A 420 -1.61 0.15 33.15
N ILE A 421 -0.61 -0.58 32.61
CA ILE A 421 0.71 -0.67 33.24
C ILE A 421 1.37 0.71 33.32
N LEU A 422 1.36 1.48 32.23
CA LEU A 422 1.95 2.83 32.19
C LEU A 422 1.23 3.83 33.11
N LYS A 423 -0.05 3.65 33.40
CA LYS A 423 -0.75 4.43 34.45
C LYS A 423 -0.16 4.20 35.85
N VAL A 424 0.32 2.99 36.12
CA VAL A 424 0.92 2.61 37.40
C VAL A 424 2.38 3.05 37.48
N THR A 425 3.14 2.84 36.42
CA THR A 425 4.59 2.99 36.42
C THR A 425 5.06 4.39 35.99
N GLY A 426 4.26 5.10 35.20
CA GLY A 426 4.72 6.23 34.39
C GLY A 426 5.56 5.79 33.19
N ASN A 427 6.05 6.78 32.44
CA ASN A 427 6.83 6.52 31.22
C ASN A 427 8.31 6.19 31.50
N ASP A 428 8.86 6.72 32.58
CA ASP A 428 10.24 6.45 33.02
C ASP A 428 10.19 5.36 34.11
N ILE A 429 10.23 4.11 33.62
CA ILE A 429 10.08 2.95 34.48
C ILE A 429 11.34 2.78 35.34
N ASP A 430 11.20 2.90 36.65
CA ASP A 430 12.28 2.67 37.61
C ASP A 430 12.67 1.19 37.61
N MET A 431 13.85 0.88 37.03
CA MET A 431 14.36 -0.46 36.87
C MET A 431 14.82 -1.12 38.18
N ASP A 432 15.01 -0.33 39.24
CA ASP A 432 15.43 -0.82 40.58
C ASP A 432 14.26 -1.05 41.53
N LYS A 433 13.04 -0.75 41.11
CA LYS A 433 11.84 -0.84 41.92
C LYS A 433 11.17 -2.21 41.78
N ASP A 434 10.85 -2.84 42.90
CA ASP A 434 9.88 -3.97 42.96
C ASP A 434 8.46 -3.43 42.74
N TRP A 435 7.94 -3.63 41.51
CA TRP A 435 6.69 -3.01 41.10
C TRP A 435 5.46 -3.65 41.68
N GLN A 436 5.47 -4.98 41.94
CA GLN A 436 4.33 -5.75 42.47
C GLN A 436 3.05 -5.45 41.67
N LEU A 437 3.13 -5.55 40.34
CA LEU A 437 2.08 -5.12 39.40
C LEU A 437 0.71 -5.73 39.74
N THR A 438 0.67 -7.00 40.15
CA THR A 438 -0.57 -7.72 40.47
C THR A 438 -1.36 -7.07 41.62
N LYS A 439 -0.75 -6.24 42.46
CA LYS A 439 -1.45 -5.47 43.49
C LYS A 439 -2.23 -4.28 42.89
N TYR A 440 -1.81 -3.76 41.77
CA TYR A 440 -2.44 -2.63 41.10
C TYR A 440 -3.41 -3.10 40.01
N ILE A 441 -3.05 -4.14 39.29
CA ILE A 441 -3.83 -4.74 38.20
C ILE A 441 -4.01 -6.22 38.53
N ALA A 442 -5.10 -6.51 39.23
CA ALA A 442 -5.35 -7.85 39.81
C ALA A 442 -5.42 -8.97 38.75
N ASP A 443 -5.88 -8.65 37.57
CA ASP A 443 -6.05 -9.61 36.47
C ASP A 443 -4.79 -9.82 35.58
N THR A 444 -3.65 -9.28 35.96
CA THR A 444 -2.38 -9.40 35.19
C THR A 444 -2.09 -10.86 34.80
N GLU A 445 -2.10 -11.80 35.76
CA GLU A 445 -1.87 -13.22 35.47
C GLU A 445 -2.95 -13.83 34.56
N ASN A 446 -4.20 -13.42 34.75
CA ASN A 446 -5.31 -13.92 33.92
C ASN A 446 -5.22 -13.44 32.47
N TYR A 447 -4.78 -12.20 32.27
CA TYR A 447 -4.51 -11.67 30.91
C TYR A 447 -3.42 -12.47 30.19
N LEU A 448 -2.28 -12.70 30.87
CA LEU A 448 -1.18 -13.48 30.28
C LEU A 448 -1.62 -14.92 29.98
N LYS A 449 -2.38 -15.58 30.89
CA LYS A 449 -2.94 -16.93 30.66
C LYS A 449 -3.93 -16.95 29.48
N ALA A 450 -4.73 -15.91 29.32
CA ALA A 450 -5.66 -15.81 28.20
C ALA A 450 -4.91 -15.67 26.86
N TYR A 451 -3.86 -14.84 26.79
CA TYR A 451 -3.01 -14.76 25.58
C TYR A 451 -2.37 -16.11 25.26
N ASP A 452 -1.79 -16.80 26.23
CA ASP A 452 -1.19 -18.12 26.06
C ASP A 452 -2.20 -19.13 25.51
N THR A 453 -3.41 -19.15 26.04
CA THR A 453 -4.47 -20.04 25.56
C THR A 453 -4.86 -19.74 24.12
N LEU A 454 -5.04 -18.47 23.76
CA LEU A 454 -5.41 -18.08 22.40
C LEU A 454 -4.27 -18.38 21.42
N LEU A 455 -3.02 -18.04 21.75
CA LEU A 455 -1.86 -18.31 20.87
C LEU A 455 -1.68 -19.82 20.64
N LYS A 456 -1.81 -20.64 21.67
CA LYS A 456 -1.77 -22.11 21.54
C LYS A 456 -2.95 -22.67 20.73
N SER A 457 -4.15 -22.09 20.88
CA SER A 457 -5.30 -22.44 20.04
C SER A 457 -5.03 -22.15 18.56
N ILE A 458 -4.37 -21.03 18.24
CA ILE A 458 -4.01 -20.69 16.86
C ILE A 458 -3.04 -21.72 16.28
N ILE A 459 -2.03 -22.17 17.04
CA ILE A 459 -1.14 -23.26 16.61
C ILE A 459 -1.95 -24.55 16.36
N THR A 460 -2.85 -24.90 17.28
CA THR A 460 -3.68 -26.11 17.19
C THR A 460 -4.54 -26.13 15.94
N LYS A 461 -5.17 -24.99 15.59
CA LYS A 461 -6.05 -24.85 14.43
C LYS A 461 -5.24 -24.67 13.13
N GLY A 462 -4.20 -23.84 13.16
CA GLY A 462 -3.41 -23.47 11.98
C GLY A 462 -2.60 -24.63 11.42
N LYS A 463 -2.08 -25.54 12.27
CA LYS A 463 -1.26 -26.68 11.84
C LYS A 463 -1.95 -27.59 10.80
N VAL A 464 -3.27 -27.60 10.75
CA VAL A 464 -4.06 -28.46 9.84
C VAL A 464 -3.86 -28.05 8.37
N TYR A 465 -3.57 -26.78 8.11
CA TYR A 465 -3.42 -26.24 6.77
C TYR A 465 -1.97 -26.18 6.28
N SER A 466 -1.02 -26.70 7.07
CA SER A 466 0.39 -26.76 6.74
C SER A 466 0.86 -28.20 6.57
N ASP A 467 1.65 -28.47 5.54
CA ASP A 467 2.31 -29.76 5.33
C ASP A 467 3.40 -30.07 6.38
N LYS A 468 3.89 -29.05 7.07
CA LYS A 468 4.85 -29.16 8.18
C LYS A 468 4.19 -29.09 9.56
N GLY A 469 2.85 -29.01 9.60
CA GLY A 469 2.12 -28.91 10.87
C GLY A 469 2.57 -27.70 11.68
N PRO A 470 2.87 -27.87 12.99
CA PRO A 470 3.27 -26.76 13.84
C PRO A 470 4.65 -26.16 13.49
N ASP A 471 5.51 -26.89 12.76
CA ASP A 471 6.85 -26.41 12.34
C ASP A 471 6.81 -25.48 11.12
N SER A 472 5.65 -25.06 10.68
CA SER A 472 5.44 -24.10 9.60
C SER A 472 6.12 -22.76 9.88
N SER A 473 6.77 -22.18 8.89
CA SER A 473 7.34 -20.83 8.98
C SER A 473 6.29 -19.77 9.31
N LEU A 474 5.06 -19.95 8.83
CA LEU A 474 3.90 -19.09 9.14
C LEU A 474 3.61 -19.02 10.64
N LEU A 475 3.68 -20.16 11.35
CA LEU A 475 3.40 -20.25 12.78
C LEU A 475 4.61 -19.88 13.65
N SER A 476 5.78 -19.65 13.05
CA SER A 476 7.02 -19.37 13.79
C SER A 476 6.97 -18.09 14.61
N TYR A 477 6.27 -17.05 14.13
CA TYR A 477 6.09 -15.81 14.88
C TYR A 477 5.23 -16.03 16.13
N ILE A 478 4.18 -16.85 16.02
CA ILE A 478 3.28 -17.19 17.13
C ILE A 478 4.03 -18.03 18.17
N GLN A 479 4.86 -18.97 17.72
CA GLN A 479 5.71 -19.77 18.62
C GLN A 479 6.71 -18.90 19.39
N LYS A 480 7.34 -17.93 18.73
CA LYS A 480 8.21 -16.95 19.39
C LYS A 480 7.43 -16.10 20.41
N ALA A 481 6.22 -15.66 20.05
CA ALA A 481 5.36 -14.92 20.96
C ALA A 481 5.02 -15.75 22.21
N ILE A 482 4.73 -17.06 22.06
CA ILE A 482 4.49 -17.97 23.21
C ILE A 482 5.74 -18.07 24.10
N VAL A 483 6.93 -18.21 23.52
CA VAL A 483 8.18 -18.27 24.31
C VAL A 483 8.39 -16.98 25.10
N THR A 484 8.30 -15.82 24.44
CA THR A 484 8.42 -14.52 25.12
C THR A 484 7.35 -14.35 26.20
N LEU A 485 6.11 -14.81 25.91
CA LEU A 485 5.02 -14.73 26.89
C LEU A 485 5.30 -15.60 28.13
N HIS A 486 5.85 -16.80 27.95
CA HIS A 486 6.20 -17.66 29.07
C HIS A 486 7.28 -17.03 29.96
N ASP A 487 8.29 -16.37 29.37
CA ASP A 487 9.29 -15.62 30.14
C ASP A 487 8.62 -14.52 31.00
N LEU A 488 7.62 -13.80 30.45
CA LEU A 488 6.86 -12.78 31.19
C LEU A 488 5.91 -13.38 32.25
N MET A 489 5.50 -14.61 32.08
CA MET A 489 4.64 -15.32 33.04
C MET A 489 5.41 -15.90 34.24
N GLU A 490 6.75 -15.97 34.18
CA GLU A 490 7.57 -16.44 35.31
C GLU A 490 7.45 -15.49 36.53
N ASP A 491 7.43 -14.18 36.27
CA ASP A 491 7.22 -13.15 37.30
C ASP A 491 6.34 -11.99 36.76
N PRO A 492 5.00 -12.14 36.86
CA PRO A 492 4.06 -11.11 36.43
C PRO A 492 4.19 -9.78 37.19
N ASP A 493 4.73 -9.77 38.40
CA ASP A 493 4.94 -8.56 39.20
C ASP A 493 6.07 -7.68 38.65
N GLU A 494 7.04 -8.29 37.98
CA GLU A 494 8.14 -7.59 37.28
C GLU A 494 7.82 -7.22 35.82
N LEU A 495 6.63 -7.52 35.33
CA LEU A 495 6.23 -7.22 33.93
C LEU A 495 6.54 -5.78 33.48
N PRO A 496 6.41 -4.74 34.31
CA PRO A 496 6.81 -3.39 33.93
C PRO A 496 8.25 -3.26 33.42
N LEU A 497 9.19 -4.01 34.01
CA LEU A 497 10.62 -4.00 33.61
C LEU A 497 10.84 -4.58 32.22
N TYR A 498 9.93 -5.38 31.75
CA TYR A 498 9.98 -6.09 30.44
C TYR A 498 8.87 -5.65 29.50
N LEU A 499 8.31 -4.45 29.69
CA LEU A 499 7.18 -3.95 28.88
C LEU A 499 7.51 -3.90 27.38
N GLU A 500 8.77 -3.68 27.02
CA GLU A 500 9.21 -3.74 25.61
C GLU A 500 8.97 -5.13 24.98
N ASN A 501 9.10 -6.20 25.73
CA ASN A 501 8.85 -7.56 25.25
C ASN A 501 7.37 -7.84 25.00
N LEU A 502 6.49 -7.21 25.78
CA LEU A 502 5.03 -7.33 25.58
C LEU A 502 4.57 -6.45 24.42
N TYR A 503 4.97 -5.19 24.38
CA TYR A 503 4.28 -4.14 23.64
C TYR A 503 5.12 -3.43 22.56
N SER A 504 6.21 -2.73 22.92
CA SER A 504 6.83 -1.73 22.05
C SER A 504 8.09 -2.18 21.31
N GLY A 505 8.70 -3.27 21.70
CA GLY A 505 9.92 -3.80 21.05
C GLY A 505 9.64 -4.37 19.67
N THR A 506 10.63 -4.35 18.78
CA THR A 506 10.54 -4.91 17.42
C THR A 506 10.32 -6.42 17.39
N SER A 507 10.61 -7.12 18.49
CA SER A 507 10.35 -8.55 18.71
C SER A 507 9.34 -8.76 19.84
N SER A 508 8.55 -7.76 20.19
CA SER A 508 7.50 -7.88 21.18
C SER A 508 6.42 -8.85 20.75
N ILE A 509 5.65 -9.35 21.71
CA ILE A 509 4.47 -10.19 21.44
C ILE A 509 3.52 -9.44 20.50
N ASN A 510 3.28 -8.15 20.75
CA ASN A 510 2.43 -7.31 19.90
C ASN A 510 2.91 -7.27 18.44
N ALA A 511 4.22 -7.06 18.21
CA ALA A 511 4.79 -7.04 16.86
C ALA A 511 4.71 -8.41 16.18
N LEU A 512 5.06 -9.50 16.90
CA LEU A 512 5.03 -10.86 16.34
C LEU A 512 3.60 -11.30 15.99
N VAL A 513 2.63 -10.93 16.79
CA VAL A 513 1.21 -11.20 16.53
C VAL A 513 0.73 -10.42 15.31
N GLY A 514 1.09 -9.14 15.18
CA GLY A 514 0.76 -8.34 14.02
C GLY A 514 1.36 -8.88 12.70
N GLU A 515 2.62 -9.35 12.73
CA GLU A 515 3.24 -10.02 11.56
C GLU A 515 2.51 -11.32 11.19
N SER A 516 1.98 -12.04 12.20
CA SER A 516 1.21 -13.27 11.96
C SER A 516 -0.12 -12.95 11.27
N ILE A 517 -0.79 -11.84 11.62
CA ILE A 517 -2.03 -11.38 10.94
C ILE A 517 -1.73 -11.12 9.47
N SER A 518 -0.68 -10.38 9.16
CA SER A 518 -0.28 -10.07 7.78
C SER A 518 0.01 -11.35 6.97
N SER A 519 0.75 -12.29 7.56
CA SER A 519 1.10 -13.55 6.90
C SER A 519 -0.12 -14.45 6.65
N LEU A 520 -1.04 -14.56 7.61
CA LEU A 520 -2.28 -15.36 7.47
C LEU A 520 -3.26 -14.74 6.46
N SER A 521 -3.23 -13.44 6.27
CA SER A 521 -4.09 -12.74 5.32
C SER A 521 -3.63 -12.92 3.86
N SER A 522 -2.38 -13.31 3.62
CA SER A 522 -1.84 -13.49 2.27
C SER A 522 -2.18 -14.85 1.70
N GLN A 523 -2.79 -14.88 0.50
CA GLN A 523 -3.27 -16.08 -0.18
C GLN A 523 -2.55 -16.28 -1.53
N GLU A 524 -1.21 -16.13 -1.56
CA GLU A 524 -0.41 -16.21 -2.77
C GLU A 524 -0.52 -17.57 -3.48
N LEU A 525 -0.78 -17.54 -4.80
CA LEU A 525 -0.82 -18.71 -5.65
C LEU A 525 -0.60 -18.30 -7.11
N SER A 526 0.50 -18.75 -7.73
CA SER A 526 0.73 -18.53 -9.16
C SER A 526 0.11 -19.66 -9.98
N LEU A 527 -0.59 -19.28 -11.06
CA LEU A 527 -1.33 -20.20 -11.91
C LEU A 527 -0.81 -20.15 -13.36
N ASP A 528 -0.51 -21.33 -13.93
CA ASP A 528 -0.10 -21.51 -15.33
C ASP A 528 -1.27 -22.01 -16.19
N MET A 529 -2.01 -23.00 -15.70
CA MET A 529 -3.04 -23.65 -16.53
C MET A 529 -4.18 -24.26 -15.70
N MET A 530 -5.38 -24.19 -16.25
CA MET A 530 -6.54 -24.94 -15.77
C MET A 530 -6.89 -26.06 -16.75
N TYR A 531 -7.31 -27.20 -16.23
CA TYR A 531 -7.78 -28.34 -16.99
C TYR A 531 -9.22 -28.66 -16.64
N VAL A 532 -10.08 -28.80 -17.70
CA VAL A 532 -11.41 -29.40 -17.60
C VAL A 532 -11.36 -30.70 -18.34
N TYR A 533 -11.53 -31.83 -17.65
CA TYR A 533 -11.24 -33.13 -18.28
C TYR A 533 -12.13 -34.26 -17.80
N ALA A 534 -12.18 -35.33 -18.59
CA ALA A 534 -12.84 -36.57 -18.22
C ALA A 534 -12.09 -37.79 -18.81
N LYS A 535 -11.99 -38.87 -18.00
CA LYS A 535 -11.40 -40.16 -18.43
C LYS A 535 -10.06 -40.09 -19.15
N THR A 536 -9.25 -39.08 -18.89
CA THR A 536 -7.92 -38.92 -19.48
C THR A 536 -6.90 -38.63 -18.39
N ARG A 537 -5.61 -38.78 -18.73
CA ARG A 537 -4.53 -38.39 -17.81
C ARG A 537 -4.11 -36.94 -18.09
N LEU A 538 -3.87 -36.21 -17.04
CA LEU A 538 -3.29 -34.89 -17.14
C LEU A 538 -1.87 -34.92 -17.70
N PRO A 539 -1.41 -33.89 -18.40
CA PRO A 539 -0.02 -33.72 -18.75
C PRO A 539 0.88 -33.79 -17.49
N LYS A 540 2.13 -34.21 -17.65
CA LYS A 540 3.06 -34.21 -16.51
C LYS A 540 3.36 -32.78 -16.08
N ALA A 541 3.22 -32.48 -14.80
CA ALA A 541 3.57 -31.18 -14.22
C ALA A 541 5.05 -30.84 -14.41
N ARG A 542 5.93 -31.86 -14.43
CA ARG A 542 7.40 -31.68 -14.51
C ARG A 542 7.92 -32.29 -15.81
N LYS A 543 8.74 -31.52 -16.55
CA LYS A 543 9.54 -32.05 -17.64
C LYS A 543 10.76 -32.78 -17.09
N ASN A 544 11.31 -33.76 -17.83
CA ASN A 544 12.42 -34.60 -17.39
C ASN A 544 13.66 -33.75 -17.05
N PHE A 545 14.48 -34.24 -16.10
CA PHE A 545 15.72 -33.62 -15.65
C PHE A 545 16.66 -33.18 -16.80
N PHE A 546 16.75 -33.96 -17.87
CA PHE A 546 17.57 -33.61 -19.05
C PHE A 546 17.03 -32.38 -19.81
N VAL A 547 15.73 -32.13 -19.80
CA VAL A 547 15.13 -30.92 -20.39
C VAL A 547 15.47 -29.70 -19.54
N LYS A 548 15.45 -29.84 -18.21
CA LYS A 548 15.84 -28.78 -17.27
C LYS A 548 17.32 -28.43 -17.41
N LEU A 549 18.19 -29.42 -17.50
CA LEU A 549 19.63 -29.21 -17.69
C LEU A 549 19.93 -28.57 -19.06
N GLY A 550 19.26 -29.05 -20.13
CA GLY A 550 19.38 -28.46 -21.46
C GLY A 550 18.86 -27.02 -21.55
N SER A 551 17.77 -26.69 -20.86
CA SER A 551 17.23 -25.32 -20.81
C SER A 551 18.13 -24.39 -20.01
N SER A 552 18.67 -24.84 -18.86
CA SER A 552 19.58 -24.02 -18.04
C SER A 552 20.88 -23.70 -18.77
N THR A 553 21.47 -24.68 -19.48
CA THR A 553 22.62 -24.45 -20.37
C THR A 553 22.30 -23.54 -21.53
N LYS A 554 21.09 -23.63 -22.09
CA LYS A 554 20.67 -22.78 -23.19
C LYS A 554 20.42 -21.34 -22.73
N ILE A 555 19.78 -21.14 -21.58
CA ILE A 555 19.63 -19.82 -20.96
C ILE A 555 20.99 -19.17 -20.73
N LEU A 556 21.95 -19.94 -20.21
CA LEU A 556 23.30 -19.45 -19.94
C LEU A 556 24.03 -19.07 -21.23
N LEU A 557 23.89 -19.88 -22.29
CA LEU A 557 24.43 -19.55 -23.61
C LEU A 557 23.72 -18.36 -24.25
N ASP A 558 22.39 -18.34 -24.23
CA ASP A 558 21.61 -17.24 -24.77
C ASP A 558 21.88 -15.91 -24.04
N SER A 559 22.17 -15.95 -22.72
CA SER A 559 22.57 -14.75 -21.95
C SER A 559 23.97 -14.23 -22.32
N PHE A 560 24.90 -15.11 -22.72
CA PHE A 560 26.23 -14.72 -23.19
C PHE A 560 26.18 -14.10 -24.60
N PHE A 561 25.21 -14.48 -25.41
CA PHE A 561 25.09 -14.02 -26.80
C PHE A 561 23.99 -12.97 -27.00
N SER A 562 23.23 -12.60 -25.95
CA SER A 562 22.27 -11.53 -26.04
C SER A 562 22.93 -10.19 -25.78
N ASP A 563 22.98 -9.35 -26.80
CA ASP A 563 23.39 -7.94 -26.68
C ASP A 563 22.33 -7.06 -25.97
N LYS A 564 21.32 -7.68 -25.31
CA LYS A 564 20.16 -7.01 -24.71
C LYS A 564 20.51 -5.92 -23.70
N TYR A 565 21.68 -5.98 -23.07
CA TYR A 565 22.11 -5.00 -22.07
C TYR A 565 23.31 -4.16 -22.49
N LYS A 566 23.81 -4.33 -23.68
CA LYS A 566 24.69 -3.35 -24.29
C LYS A 566 23.83 -2.21 -24.87
N GLN A 567 23.25 -1.40 -24.02
CA GLN A 567 22.92 -0.04 -24.38
C GLN A 567 24.23 0.73 -24.56
N THR A 568 24.93 0.41 -25.60
CA THR A 568 25.98 1.30 -26.09
C THR A 568 25.28 2.54 -26.61
N LEU A 569 25.75 3.69 -26.16
CA LEU A 569 25.40 5.03 -26.62
C LEU A 569 25.78 5.25 -28.13
N ASP A 570 25.99 4.19 -28.88
CA ASP A 570 26.54 4.16 -30.23
C ASP A 570 25.47 4.21 -31.36
N ASP A 571 24.30 4.79 -31.11
CA ASP A 571 23.43 5.23 -32.20
C ASP A 571 23.53 6.76 -32.34
N GLU A 572 24.52 7.20 -33.09
CA GLU A 572 24.69 8.56 -33.58
C GLU A 572 23.64 8.92 -34.66
N ASP A 573 22.37 8.59 -34.48
CA ASP A 573 21.30 9.13 -35.29
C ASP A 573 21.02 10.57 -34.79
N PRO A 574 21.45 11.64 -35.47
CA PRO A 574 21.26 13.00 -35.01
C PRO A 574 19.79 13.40 -34.87
N ASP A 575 18.87 12.62 -35.44
CA ASP A 575 17.44 12.87 -35.36
C ASP A 575 16.75 12.23 -34.13
N VAL A 576 17.46 11.44 -33.34
CA VAL A 576 16.91 10.83 -32.12
C VAL A 576 16.99 11.82 -30.95
N LEU A 577 15.87 12.08 -30.29
CA LEU A 577 15.83 12.80 -29.02
C LEU A 577 16.24 11.86 -27.90
N THR A 578 17.35 12.16 -27.21
CA THR A 578 17.88 11.31 -26.14
C THR A 578 17.54 11.86 -24.77
N ILE A 579 16.85 11.07 -23.96
CA ILE A 579 16.38 11.45 -22.61
C ILE A 579 16.96 10.49 -21.58
N TRP A 580 17.68 11.00 -20.59
CA TRP A 580 18.11 10.21 -19.45
C TRP A 580 17.09 10.28 -18.33
N VAL A 581 16.69 9.11 -17.78
CA VAL A 581 15.65 9.00 -16.78
C VAL A 581 16.20 8.33 -15.51
N ASN A 582 16.13 9.02 -14.37
CA ASN A 582 16.53 8.51 -13.07
C ASN A 582 15.36 7.84 -12.38
N ARG A 583 14.92 6.71 -12.89
CA ARG A 583 13.81 5.92 -12.38
C ARG A 583 14.07 4.42 -12.54
N PRO A 584 13.39 3.55 -11.77
CA PRO A 584 13.43 2.11 -11.98
C PRO A 584 12.98 1.74 -13.41
N MET A 585 13.48 0.63 -13.92
CA MET A 585 13.19 0.16 -15.28
C MET A 585 11.69 -0.03 -15.54
N THR A 586 10.93 -0.46 -14.52
CA THR A 586 9.47 -0.62 -14.58
C THR A 586 8.74 0.67 -14.96
N TYR A 587 9.22 1.83 -14.51
CA TYR A 587 8.69 3.14 -14.88
C TYR A 587 9.06 3.50 -16.32
N ILE A 588 10.32 3.25 -16.69
CA ILE A 588 10.85 3.54 -18.04
C ILE A 588 10.13 2.71 -19.09
N ASP A 589 9.84 1.45 -18.82
CA ASP A 589 9.12 0.57 -19.76
C ASP A 589 7.71 1.12 -20.06
N ILE A 590 6.96 1.58 -19.05
CA ILE A 590 5.66 2.22 -19.28
C ILE A 590 5.81 3.52 -20.06
N MET A 591 6.76 4.39 -19.64
CA MET A 591 7.02 5.66 -20.33
C MET A 591 7.35 5.44 -21.81
N GLN A 592 8.24 4.49 -22.12
CA GLN A 592 8.65 4.19 -23.51
C GLN A 592 7.45 3.66 -24.31
N ASN A 593 6.62 2.78 -23.75
CA ASN A 593 5.42 2.28 -24.42
C ASN A 593 4.43 3.42 -24.76
N MET A 594 4.25 4.37 -23.85
CA MET A 594 3.40 5.55 -24.09
C MET A 594 3.99 6.46 -25.17
N ILE A 595 5.31 6.68 -25.15
CA ILE A 595 6.03 7.45 -26.15
C ILE A 595 5.90 6.79 -27.54
N ASP A 596 6.14 5.49 -27.62
CA ASP A 596 6.08 4.75 -28.88
C ASP A 596 4.68 4.80 -29.49
N ARG A 597 3.64 4.74 -28.66
CA ARG A 597 2.25 4.88 -29.10
C ARG A 597 1.94 6.28 -29.62
N GLU A 598 2.34 7.32 -28.91
CA GLU A 598 2.02 8.71 -29.23
C GLU A 598 2.83 9.21 -30.45
N PHE A 599 4.11 8.92 -30.45
CA PHE A 599 5.02 9.45 -31.48
C PHE A 599 5.24 8.49 -32.65
N ASN A 600 4.62 7.29 -32.63
CA ASN A 600 4.70 6.33 -33.73
C ASN A 600 4.04 6.91 -35.00
N GLY A 601 4.81 7.04 -36.08
CA GLY A 601 4.35 7.63 -37.35
C GLY A 601 4.49 9.15 -37.45
N SER A 602 4.83 9.87 -36.37
CA SER A 602 5.11 11.32 -36.42
C SER A 602 6.46 11.67 -37.03
N GLY A 603 7.31 10.67 -37.26
CA GLY A 603 8.71 10.88 -37.69
C GLY A 603 9.63 11.32 -36.56
N GLN A 604 9.11 11.49 -35.32
CA GLN A 604 9.92 11.80 -34.15
C GLN A 604 10.40 10.51 -33.50
N LYS A 605 11.71 10.36 -33.35
CA LYS A 605 12.32 9.26 -32.63
C LYS A 605 12.74 9.76 -31.26
N ILE A 606 12.22 9.13 -30.19
CA ILE A 606 12.54 9.45 -28.78
C ILE A 606 13.08 8.19 -28.11
N LYS A 607 14.24 8.29 -27.47
CA LYS A 607 14.90 7.20 -26.78
C LYS A 607 15.07 7.54 -25.32
N LEU A 608 14.48 6.74 -24.43
CA LEU A 608 14.75 6.80 -23.01
C LEU A 608 15.95 5.93 -22.66
N ALA A 609 16.82 6.43 -21.81
CA ALA A 609 17.93 5.68 -21.25
C ALA A 609 17.95 5.81 -19.73
N ILE A 610 18.14 4.68 -19.04
CA ILE A 610 18.26 4.68 -17.58
C ILE A 610 19.51 5.47 -17.17
N MET A 611 19.36 6.37 -16.21
CA MET A 611 20.47 7.07 -15.59
C MET A 611 20.87 6.29 -14.33
N PRO A 612 22.01 5.58 -14.34
CA PRO A 612 22.37 4.66 -13.23
C PRO A 612 22.70 5.37 -11.91
N ASP A 613 23.13 6.65 -12.00
CA ASP A 613 23.52 7.48 -10.86
C ASP A 613 23.50 8.97 -11.27
N ALA A 614 22.91 9.82 -10.46
CA ALA A 614 22.85 11.26 -10.67
C ALA A 614 24.24 11.91 -10.80
N SER A 615 25.29 11.33 -10.21
CA SER A 615 26.67 11.83 -10.37
C SER A 615 27.21 11.69 -11.79
N LYS A 616 26.71 10.74 -12.58
CA LYS A 616 27.13 10.53 -13.97
C LYS A 616 26.76 11.69 -14.88
N ILE A 617 25.67 12.38 -14.59
CA ILE A 617 25.23 13.52 -15.39
C ILE A 617 26.22 14.68 -15.27
N LEU A 618 26.85 14.88 -14.09
CA LEU A 618 27.90 15.87 -13.90
C LEU A 618 29.15 15.51 -14.69
N LEU A 619 29.52 14.23 -14.73
CA LEU A 619 30.63 13.73 -15.51
C LEU A 619 30.38 13.87 -17.03
N ALA A 620 29.19 13.55 -17.48
CA ALA A 620 28.77 13.69 -18.86
C ALA A 620 28.81 15.16 -19.31
N ASN A 621 28.33 16.08 -18.47
CA ASN A 621 28.43 17.51 -18.74
C ASN A 621 29.89 17.99 -18.87
N ALA A 622 30.77 17.54 -17.98
CA ALA A 622 32.20 17.85 -18.06
C ALA A 622 32.86 17.23 -19.28
N ALA A 623 32.38 16.13 -19.80
CA ALA A 623 32.89 15.45 -20.99
C ALA A 623 32.25 15.94 -22.29
N GLY A 624 31.21 16.79 -22.27
CA GLY A 624 30.45 17.21 -23.44
C GLY A 624 29.64 16.08 -24.10
N THR A 625 29.19 15.12 -23.30
CA THR A 625 28.41 13.94 -23.73
C THR A 625 27.06 13.85 -23.03
N THR A 626 26.45 15.02 -22.81
CA THR A 626 25.11 15.09 -22.20
C THR A 626 24.02 14.58 -23.13
N PRO A 627 22.92 14.03 -22.62
CA PRO A 627 21.71 13.84 -23.42
C PRO A 627 21.09 15.19 -23.79
N ASP A 628 20.00 15.17 -24.59
CA ASP A 628 19.24 16.39 -24.87
C ASP A 628 18.53 16.94 -23.64
N MET A 629 18.00 16.03 -22.78
CA MET A 629 17.36 16.36 -21.50
C MET A 629 17.49 15.22 -20.50
N ALA A 630 17.21 15.52 -19.23
CA ALA A 630 17.19 14.55 -18.15
C ALA A 630 15.94 14.74 -17.28
N MET A 631 15.44 13.62 -16.74
CA MET A 631 14.21 13.50 -15.94
C MET A 631 14.47 12.76 -14.62
N GLY A 632 13.61 12.97 -13.63
CA GLY A 632 13.74 12.34 -12.32
C GLY A 632 14.94 12.87 -11.51
N LEU A 633 15.35 14.10 -11.77
CA LEU A 633 16.47 14.76 -11.09
C LEU A 633 16.05 15.26 -9.71
N GLY A 634 16.98 15.28 -8.74
CA GLY A 634 16.73 16.01 -7.50
C GLY A 634 16.49 17.51 -7.77
N SER A 635 15.56 18.12 -7.03
CA SER A 635 15.11 19.50 -7.25
C SER A 635 16.23 20.56 -7.23
N HIS A 636 17.40 20.27 -6.64
CA HIS A 636 18.56 21.14 -6.64
C HIS A 636 19.35 21.14 -7.95
N MET A 637 19.25 20.09 -8.77
CA MET A 637 20.13 19.91 -9.94
C MET A 637 19.90 20.94 -11.04
N PRO A 638 18.67 21.31 -11.44
CA PRO A 638 18.49 22.32 -12.48
C PRO A 638 19.20 23.65 -12.15
N PHE A 639 19.12 24.10 -10.91
CA PHE A 639 19.84 25.30 -10.48
C PHE A 639 21.37 25.13 -10.52
N ASP A 640 21.87 23.96 -10.07
CA ASP A 640 23.30 23.66 -10.10
C ASP A 640 23.88 23.63 -11.52
N PHE A 641 23.08 23.22 -12.51
CA PHE A 641 23.46 23.28 -13.92
C PHE A 641 23.27 24.68 -14.50
N ALA A 642 22.22 25.40 -14.14
CA ALA A 642 21.95 26.77 -14.59
C ALA A 642 23.10 27.73 -14.22
N ILE A 643 23.57 27.68 -12.98
CA ILE A 643 24.67 28.54 -12.52
C ILE A 643 25.99 28.27 -13.25
N ARG A 644 26.12 27.12 -13.91
CA ARG A 644 27.24 26.72 -14.77
C ARG A 644 26.98 26.96 -16.24
N ASN A 645 25.88 27.62 -16.61
CA ASN A 645 25.39 27.80 -17.98
C ASN A 645 25.17 26.47 -18.73
N ALA A 646 24.85 25.39 -18.05
CA ALA A 646 24.66 24.06 -18.64
C ALA A 646 23.19 23.64 -18.73
N ALA A 647 22.27 24.43 -18.19
CA ALA A 647 20.83 24.23 -18.33
C ALA A 647 20.21 25.26 -19.28
N TYR A 648 19.17 24.86 -20.00
CA TYR A 648 18.42 25.71 -20.92
C TYR A 648 17.35 26.50 -20.17
N ASP A 649 17.17 27.78 -20.50
CA ASP A 649 16.13 28.65 -19.95
C ASP A 649 14.76 28.26 -20.53
N MET A 650 13.98 27.46 -19.78
CA MET A 650 12.67 27.02 -20.23
C MET A 650 11.62 28.14 -20.27
N SER A 651 11.80 29.19 -19.46
CA SER A 651 10.89 30.36 -19.48
C SER A 651 11.00 31.20 -20.78
N SER A 652 11.96 30.87 -21.64
CA SER A 652 12.10 31.46 -22.99
C SER A 652 11.14 30.89 -24.00
N PHE A 653 10.44 29.77 -23.74
CA PHE A 653 9.39 29.26 -24.62
C PHE A 653 8.13 30.13 -24.48
N ASP A 654 7.54 30.50 -25.61
CA ASP A 654 6.40 31.43 -25.65
C ASP A 654 5.19 30.98 -24.81
N ASP A 655 4.95 29.68 -24.75
CA ASP A 655 3.81 29.06 -24.04
C ASP A 655 4.15 28.53 -22.64
N PHE A 656 5.36 28.75 -22.13
CA PHE A 656 5.80 28.19 -20.83
C PHE A 656 4.83 28.49 -19.69
N TRP A 657 4.49 29.77 -19.47
CA TRP A 657 3.63 30.17 -18.38
C TRP A 657 2.17 29.71 -18.54
N GLN A 658 1.73 29.52 -19.77
CA GLN A 658 0.42 28.95 -20.06
C GLN A 658 0.39 27.47 -19.64
N VAL A 659 1.41 26.70 -20.00
CA VAL A 659 1.54 25.29 -19.61
C VAL A 659 1.57 25.13 -18.09
N ILE A 660 2.32 25.99 -17.38
CA ILE A 660 2.34 25.96 -15.90
C ILE A 660 0.94 26.18 -15.30
N LYS A 661 0.17 27.12 -15.87
CA LYS A 661 -1.18 27.42 -15.42
C LYS A 661 -2.14 26.28 -15.75
N ASP A 662 -2.14 25.81 -17.01
CA ASP A 662 -3.11 24.80 -17.50
C ASP A 662 -2.96 23.47 -16.80
N ASN A 663 -1.74 23.07 -16.46
CA ASN A 663 -1.44 21.86 -15.72
C ASN A 663 -1.52 22.05 -14.20
N ARG A 664 -1.96 23.21 -13.72
CA ARG A 664 -2.09 23.53 -12.28
C ARG A 664 -0.86 23.14 -11.44
N PHE A 665 0.34 23.47 -11.92
CA PHE A 665 1.53 23.30 -11.08
C PHE A 665 1.43 24.18 -9.82
N ALA A 666 1.77 23.62 -8.67
CA ALA A 666 1.86 24.42 -7.44
C ALA A 666 2.96 25.47 -7.59
N PRO A 667 2.66 26.80 -7.53
CA PRO A 667 3.65 27.84 -7.82
C PRO A 667 4.92 27.75 -6.99
N GLY A 668 4.79 27.32 -5.73
CA GLY A 668 5.91 27.16 -4.81
C GLY A 668 6.95 26.14 -5.28
N THR A 669 6.59 25.17 -6.13
CA THR A 669 7.51 24.12 -6.59
C THR A 669 8.48 24.57 -7.66
N LEU A 670 8.24 25.72 -8.31
CA LEU A 670 9.13 26.28 -9.33
C LEU A 670 10.27 27.12 -8.73
N VAL A 671 10.16 27.49 -7.46
CA VAL A 671 11.08 28.44 -6.79
C VAL A 671 12.54 27.99 -6.84
N SER A 672 12.78 26.69 -6.69
CA SER A 672 14.15 26.15 -6.70
C SER A 672 14.85 26.17 -8.05
N TYR A 673 14.13 26.44 -9.13
CA TYR A 673 14.68 26.43 -10.50
C TYR A 673 14.94 27.83 -11.03
N VAL A 674 14.69 28.88 -10.20
CA VAL A 674 14.83 30.28 -10.61
C VAL A 674 16.25 30.77 -10.45
N LEU A 675 16.82 31.33 -11.53
CA LEU A 675 18.07 32.08 -11.54
C LEU A 675 17.94 33.24 -12.52
N ASP A 676 18.22 34.47 -12.09
CA ASP A 676 18.14 35.70 -12.90
C ASP A 676 16.80 35.86 -13.64
N ASP A 677 15.69 35.65 -12.90
CA ASP A 677 14.31 35.72 -13.40
C ASP A 677 13.97 34.73 -14.54
N LYS A 678 14.75 33.67 -14.69
CA LYS A 678 14.61 32.59 -15.66
C LYS A 678 14.37 31.28 -14.95
N ILE A 679 13.72 30.33 -15.64
CA ILE A 679 13.38 29.02 -15.09
C ILE A 679 14.14 27.92 -15.83
N TYR A 680 14.92 27.12 -15.10
CA TYR A 680 15.82 26.12 -15.67
C TYR A 680 15.40 24.67 -15.41
N GLY A 681 14.26 24.46 -14.79
CA GLY A 681 13.74 23.14 -14.50
C GLY A 681 12.21 23.13 -14.49
N LEU A 682 11.63 21.97 -14.69
CA LEU A 682 10.21 21.75 -14.59
C LEU A 682 9.97 20.70 -13.50
N PRO A 683 9.14 20.96 -12.47
CA PRO A 683 8.83 19.96 -11.45
C PRO A 683 8.11 18.78 -12.10
N GLU A 684 8.37 17.58 -11.61
CA GLU A 684 7.84 16.32 -12.18
C GLU A 684 7.02 15.54 -11.17
N THR A 685 7.57 15.31 -9.99
CA THR A 685 6.85 14.68 -8.88
C THR A 685 6.88 15.56 -7.64
N LEU A 686 5.90 15.35 -6.77
CA LEU A 686 5.82 15.96 -5.45
C LEU A 686 6.18 14.95 -4.38
N ASP A 687 6.81 15.40 -3.30
CA ASP A 687 6.85 14.71 -2.02
C ASP A 687 6.45 15.71 -0.94
N PHE A 688 5.62 15.28 0.00
CA PHE A 688 5.03 16.19 0.99
C PHE A 688 4.76 15.47 2.30
N ASN A 689 4.47 16.25 3.32
CA ASN A 689 4.10 15.75 4.62
C ASN A 689 2.58 15.86 4.84
N VAL A 690 2.02 14.85 5.48
CA VAL A 690 0.69 14.86 6.07
C VAL A 690 0.80 14.61 7.57
N MET A 691 -0.19 15.01 8.34
CA MET A 691 -0.28 14.56 9.72
C MET A 691 -1.10 13.27 9.75
N MET A 692 -0.50 12.21 10.29
CA MET A 692 -1.14 10.93 10.56
C MET A 692 -1.50 10.84 12.04
N TYR A 693 -2.66 10.29 12.37
CA TYR A 693 -3.05 10.07 13.77
C TYR A 693 -3.88 8.80 13.96
N ARG A 694 -3.75 8.19 15.13
CA ARG A 694 -4.50 7.02 15.59
C ARG A 694 -5.84 7.50 16.17
N GLU A 695 -6.90 7.39 15.37
CA GLU A 695 -8.25 7.81 15.74
C GLU A 695 -8.77 7.04 16.95
N ASP A 696 -8.50 5.74 17.04
CA ASP A 696 -8.86 4.89 18.17
C ASP A 696 -8.24 5.38 19.48
N ILE A 697 -6.95 5.76 19.47
CA ILE A 697 -6.25 6.28 20.65
C ILE A 697 -6.78 7.66 21.02
N PHE A 698 -6.97 8.56 20.05
CA PHE A 698 -7.49 9.90 20.30
C PHE A 698 -8.89 9.88 20.90
N ASN A 699 -9.76 9.04 20.34
CA ASN A 699 -11.12 8.81 20.87
C ASN A 699 -11.08 8.24 22.29
N SER A 700 -10.17 7.31 22.59
CA SER A 700 -10.04 6.71 23.93
C SER A 700 -9.62 7.70 25.02
N PHE A 701 -8.83 8.71 24.64
CA PHE A 701 -8.39 9.77 25.56
C PHE A 701 -9.32 11.00 25.55
N GLY A 702 -10.28 11.07 24.61
CA GLY A 702 -11.15 12.23 24.43
C GLY A 702 -10.38 13.50 24.09
N ILE A 703 -9.33 13.39 23.28
CA ILE A 703 -8.51 14.53 22.85
C ILE A 703 -8.76 14.83 21.35
N ASP A 704 -8.78 16.10 21.03
CA ASP A 704 -8.96 16.57 19.66
C ASP A 704 -7.64 16.54 18.88
N VAL A 705 -7.75 16.39 17.55
CA VAL A 705 -6.60 16.40 16.64
C VAL A 705 -6.09 17.82 16.50
N PRO A 706 -4.80 18.09 16.81
CA PRO A 706 -4.28 19.46 16.82
C PRO A 706 -4.10 20.02 15.40
N ASN A 707 -4.41 21.28 15.22
CA ASN A 707 -4.19 22.06 13.99
C ASN A 707 -2.93 22.91 14.03
N THR A 708 -2.48 23.27 15.23
CA THR A 708 -1.35 24.15 15.47
C THR A 708 -0.32 23.51 16.41
N TYR A 709 0.92 24.00 16.36
CA TYR A 709 1.94 23.59 17.33
C TYR A 709 1.55 23.88 18.77
N THR A 710 0.78 24.96 19.02
CA THR A 710 0.29 25.30 20.36
C THR A 710 -0.68 24.23 20.86
N GLU A 711 -1.64 23.82 20.02
CA GLU A 711 -2.58 22.74 20.35
C GLU A 711 -1.86 21.40 20.53
N MET A 712 -0.89 21.09 19.65
CA MET A 712 -0.07 19.88 19.76
C MET A 712 0.68 19.84 21.09
N ILE A 713 1.33 20.94 21.49
CA ILE A 713 1.99 21.05 22.79
C ILE A 713 0.99 20.84 23.93
N GLY A 714 -0.25 21.29 23.77
CA GLY A 714 -1.31 21.11 24.76
C GLY A 714 -1.69 19.66 25.02
N ILE A 715 -1.63 18.79 24.00
CA ILE A 715 -1.95 17.35 24.14
C ILE A 715 -0.76 16.51 24.60
N LEU A 716 0.49 17.00 24.45
CA LEU A 716 1.70 16.23 24.82
C LEU A 716 1.69 15.70 26.26
N PRO A 717 1.30 16.49 27.29
CA PRO A 717 1.27 15.96 28.64
C PRO A 717 0.37 14.73 28.82
N THR A 718 -0.77 14.67 28.06
CA THR A 718 -1.65 13.51 28.06
C THR A 718 -0.96 12.32 27.40
N LEU A 719 -0.38 12.50 26.23
CA LEU A 719 0.31 11.44 25.50
C LEU A 719 1.53 10.93 26.26
N GLN A 720 2.40 11.84 26.73
CA GLN A 720 3.65 11.49 27.41
C GLN A 720 3.44 10.78 28.74
N ARG A 721 2.32 11.04 29.43
CA ARG A 721 1.95 10.29 30.62
C ARG A 721 1.82 8.80 30.38
N TYR A 722 1.45 8.40 29.14
CA TYR A 722 1.28 7.02 28.70
C TYR A 722 2.44 6.55 27.80
N GLY A 723 3.60 7.15 27.88
CA GLY A 723 4.74 6.76 27.07
C GLY A 723 4.61 7.06 25.58
N MET A 724 3.61 7.82 25.19
CA MET A 724 3.36 8.20 23.81
C MET A 724 3.97 9.58 23.53
N ASN A 725 4.23 9.86 22.25
CA ASN A 725 4.76 11.14 21.85
C ASN A 725 4.26 11.55 20.46
N TYR A 726 4.50 12.80 20.09
CA TYR A 726 4.34 13.30 18.73
C TYR A 726 5.56 12.94 17.89
N TYR A 727 5.34 12.37 16.70
CA TYR A 727 6.41 12.06 15.77
C TYR A 727 6.78 13.27 14.90
N MET A 728 8.04 13.65 14.98
CA MET A 728 8.66 14.62 14.08
C MET A 728 10.07 14.15 13.77
N GLN A 729 10.24 13.47 12.66
CA GLN A 729 11.55 12.96 12.28
C GLN A 729 12.43 14.06 11.70
N ILE A 730 13.54 14.32 12.33
CA ILE A 730 14.54 15.32 11.90
C ILE A 730 15.64 14.68 11.04
N SER A 731 15.95 13.41 11.28
CA SER A 731 16.93 12.64 10.48
C SER A 731 16.73 11.14 10.69
N ALA A 732 17.19 10.33 9.75
CA ALA A 732 17.13 8.87 9.88
C ALA A 732 18.08 8.30 10.95
N THR A 733 19.17 9.02 11.26
CA THR A 733 20.21 8.62 12.22
C THR A 733 20.78 9.87 12.88
N ASN A 734 21.83 9.73 13.68
CA ASN A 734 22.62 10.88 14.18
C ASN A 734 23.36 11.67 13.08
N ALA A 735 23.02 11.47 11.82
CA ALA A 735 23.55 12.17 10.67
C ALA A 735 23.04 13.63 10.55
N THR A 736 23.36 14.26 9.44
CA THR A 736 22.88 15.61 9.09
C THR A 736 21.36 15.67 9.16
N LYS A 737 20.82 16.67 9.83
CA LYS A 737 19.37 16.89 9.92
C LYS A 737 18.85 17.33 8.57
N TRP A 738 17.73 16.78 8.18
CA TRP A 738 17.13 17.05 6.87
C TRP A 738 16.67 18.49 6.74
N PHE A 739 17.04 19.10 5.65
CA PHE A 739 16.74 20.49 5.42
C PHE A 739 15.23 20.76 5.29
N TYR A 740 14.52 19.89 4.63
CA TYR A 740 13.05 19.96 4.50
C TYR A 740 12.31 19.77 5.84
N GLN A 741 13.00 19.41 6.91
CA GLN A 741 12.46 19.36 8.28
C GLN A 741 12.95 20.52 9.16
N THR A 742 14.14 21.05 8.90
CA THR A 742 14.71 22.15 9.73
C THR A 742 14.26 23.54 9.26
N ALA A 743 13.84 23.69 8.00
CA ALA A 743 13.48 24.99 7.44
C ALA A 743 11.97 25.37 7.54
N PRO A 744 10.98 24.46 7.61
CA PRO A 744 9.56 24.84 7.57
C PRO A 744 9.16 25.86 8.62
N LEU A 745 9.57 25.68 9.86
CA LEU A 745 9.21 26.61 10.96
C LEU A 745 9.80 28.02 10.79
N ILE A 746 10.89 28.17 10.01
CA ILE A 746 11.39 29.48 9.59
C ILE A 746 10.34 30.20 8.75
N TYR A 747 9.83 29.54 7.71
CA TYR A 747 8.80 30.08 6.82
C TYR A 747 7.46 30.28 7.53
N GLN A 748 7.07 29.34 8.38
CA GLN A 748 5.82 29.43 9.15
C GLN A 748 5.81 30.62 10.13
N ASN A 749 6.97 31.07 10.57
CA ASN A 749 7.10 32.27 11.38
C ASN A 749 7.40 33.55 10.56
N GLY A 750 7.29 33.50 9.23
CA GLY A 750 7.50 34.66 8.34
C GLY A 750 8.97 34.96 8.04
N GLY A 751 9.88 34.05 8.41
CA GLY A 751 11.31 34.18 8.09
C GLY A 751 11.63 33.72 6.66
N ARG A 752 12.86 33.98 6.22
CA ARG A 752 13.39 33.57 4.92
C ARG A 752 14.78 32.94 5.12
N LEU A 753 15.24 32.19 4.14
CA LEU A 753 16.55 31.54 4.18
C LEU A 753 17.68 32.43 3.72
N TYR A 754 17.38 33.33 2.79
CA TYR A 754 18.37 34.27 2.19
C TYR A 754 17.87 35.72 2.23
N ASN A 755 18.79 36.64 2.11
CA ASN A 755 18.46 38.03 1.81
C ASN A 755 18.03 38.18 0.35
N ALA A 756 17.46 39.35 0.00
CA ALA A 756 16.83 39.57 -1.30
C ALA A 756 17.76 39.39 -2.51
N ASN A 757 19.05 39.62 -2.33
CA ASN A 757 20.06 39.48 -3.41
C ASN A 757 20.92 38.23 -3.32
N GLY A 758 20.55 37.25 -2.47
CA GLY A 758 21.22 35.95 -2.38
C GLY A 758 22.68 35.98 -1.88
N THR A 759 23.17 37.11 -1.40
CA THR A 759 24.57 37.26 -0.96
C THR A 759 24.84 36.78 0.45
N ALA A 760 23.78 36.59 1.26
CA ALA A 760 23.87 36.13 2.63
C ALA A 760 22.63 35.34 3.04
N THR A 761 22.79 34.46 4.03
CA THR A 761 21.67 33.85 4.69
C THR A 761 20.91 34.83 5.58
N ALA A 762 19.59 34.65 5.71
CA ALA A 762 18.70 35.44 6.57
C ALA A 762 18.22 34.68 7.83
N ILE A 763 18.83 33.53 8.17
CA ILE A 763 18.41 32.71 9.32
C ILE A 763 18.64 33.40 10.68
N ASN A 764 19.37 34.51 10.72
CA ASN A 764 19.53 35.34 11.93
C ASN A 764 18.50 36.48 12.05
N SER A 765 17.55 36.59 11.13
CA SER A 765 16.42 37.52 11.27
C SER A 765 15.54 37.12 12.46
N GLU A 766 14.82 38.08 13.04
CA GLU A 766 13.97 37.86 14.21
C GLU A 766 12.95 36.73 13.97
N ALA A 767 12.31 36.75 12.80
CA ALA A 767 11.34 35.74 12.40
C ALA A 767 11.97 34.35 12.25
N ALA A 768 13.14 34.25 11.61
CA ALA A 768 13.85 32.98 11.45
C ALA A 768 14.36 32.42 12.79
N VAL A 769 14.91 33.29 13.66
CA VAL A 769 15.33 32.89 15.01
C VAL A 769 14.15 32.37 15.81
N LYS A 770 12.96 33.00 15.70
CA LYS A 770 11.74 32.52 16.34
C LYS A 770 11.38 31.12 15.86
N GLY A 771 11.42 30.88 14.54
CA GLY A 771 11.12 29.55 13.97
C GLY A 771 12.12 28.46 14.42
N ILE A 772 13.43 28.79 14.43
CA ILE A 772 14.48 27.86 14.88
C ILE A 772 14.34 27.59 16.38
N THR A 773 14.01 28.63 17.18
CA THR A 773 13.75 28.46 18.62
C THR A 773 12.56 27.55 18.85
N GLN A 774 11.45 27.77 18.14
CA GLN A 774 10.26 26.92 18.22
C GLN A 774 10.61 25.45 17.89
N LEU A 775 11.37 25.22 16.82
CA LEU A 775 11.80 23.85 16.45
C LEU A 775 12.62 23.20 17.56
N THR A 776 13.61 23.89 18.10
CA THR A 776 14.51 23.31 19.10
C THR A 776 13.84 23.14 20.47
N GLU A 777 12.88 23.99 20.83
CA GLU A 777 12.09 23.86 22.05
C GLU A 777 11.19 22.61 22.04
N LEU A 778 10.73 22.14 20.88
CA LEU A 778 9.97 20.87 20.79
C LEU A 778 10.76 19.70 21.41
N PHE A 779 12.08 19.70 21.24
CA PHE A 779 12.94 18.64 21.75
C PHE A 779 13.49 18.93 23.14
N THR A 780 13.88 20.17 23.42
CA THR A 780 14.55 20.55 24.69
C THR A 780 13.57 20.83 25.83
N LYS A 781 12.39 21.32 25.51
CA LYS A 781 11.38 21.76 26.49
C LYS A 781 10.17 20.86 26.55
N TYR A 782 9.74 20.35 25.41
CA TYR A 782 8.54 19.53 25.28
C TYR A 782 8.85 18.04 25.06
N SER A 783 10.13 17.65 25.12
CA SER A 783 10.59 16.26 25.14
C SER A 783 10.12 15.40 23.97
N LEU A 784 10.04 15.98 22.76
CA LEU A 784 9.88 15.15 21.56
C LEU A 784 11.09 14.21 21.42
N SER A 785 10.85 13.01 20.91
CA SER A 785 11.91 12.03 20.70
C SER A 785 12.91 12.53 19.65
N THR A 786 14.18 12.61 20.02
CA THR A 786 15.26 13.06 19.13
C THR A 786 15.58 12.06 18.04
N GLN A 787 15.19 10.80 18.25
CA GLN A 787 15.35 9.70 17.30
C GLN A 787 14.19 8.70 17.45
N VAL A 788 13.62 8.28 16.34
CA VAL A 788 12.65 7.20 16.26
C VAL A 788 13.15 6.20 15.23
N ASN A 789 13.35 4.96 15.63
CA ASN A 789 13.97 3.94 14.76
C ASN A 789 13.10 3.61 13.53
N SER A 790 11.77 3.58 13.71
CA SER A 790 10.80 3.33 12.66
C SER A 790 9.48 3.97 13.03
N PHE A 791 9.04 4.94 12.24
CA PHE A 791 7.72 5.53 12.44
C PHE A 791 6.63 4.50 12.22
N TYR A 792 6.74 3.69 11.18
CA TYR A 792 5.80 2.60 10.90
C TYR A 792 5.53 1.73 12.13
N ASN A 793 6.60 1.23 12.78
CA ASN A 793 6.43 0.39 13.97
C ASN A 793 5.90 1.19 15.17
N SER A 794 6.39 2.41 15.38
CA SER A 794 5.97 3.25 16.51
C SER A 794 4.52 3.70 16.40
N PHE A 795 4.05 4.00 15.19
CA PHE A 795 2.66 4.32 14.91
C PHE A 795 1.76 3.09 15.01
N ARG A 796 2.20 1.97 14.46
CA ARG A 796 1.53 0.68 14.52
C ARG A 796 1.30 0.24 15.97
N ASN A 797 2.33 0.38 16.81
CA ASN A 797 2.27 0.05 18.24
C ASN A 797 1.61 1.15 19.09
N GLY A 798 1.32 2.34 18.55
CA GLY A 798 0.71 3.45 19.27
C GLY A 798 1.66 4.26 20.15
N THR A 799 2.97 4.01 20.16
CA THR A 799 3.95 4.82 20.90
C THR A 799 4.16 6.21 20.31
N GLN A 800 3.91 6.34 19.00
CA GLN A 800 3.84 7.62 18.30
C GLN A 800 2.48 7.72 17.60
N PRO A 801 1.38 7.95 18.36
CA PRO A 801 0.01 7.85 17.81
C PRO A 801 -0.37 9.02 16.92
N ILE A 802 0.48 10.03 16.81
CA ILE A 802 0.31 11.19 15.95
C ILE A 802 1.69 11.70 15.49
N GLY A 803 1.76 12.21 14.27
CA GLY A 803 2.98 12.86 13.79
C GLY A 803 2.89 13.40 12.39
N THR A 804 3.84 14.26 12.04
CA THR A 804 4.07 14.72 10.67
C THR A 804 4.91 13.68 9.96
N ALA A 805 4.31 13.00 8.99
CA ALA A 805 4.86 11.87 8.27
C ALA A 805 4.97 12.16 6.77
N SER A 806 5.89 11.49 6.08
CA SER A 806 6.03 11.58 4.64
C SER A 806 4.91 10.84 3.90
N PHE A 807 4.74 11.15 2.62
CA PHE A 807 3.84 10.40 1.77
C PHE A 807 4.23 8.91 1.66
N SER A 808 5.52 8.59 1.73
CA SER A 808 5.98 7.20 1.78
C SER A 808 5.52 6.47 3.05
N ASP A 809 5.51 7.13 4.21
CA ASP A 809 4.98 6.55 5.45
C ASP A 809 3.47 6.27 5.34
N TYR A 810 2.73 7.20 4.73
CA TYR A 810 1.31 7.01 4.44
C TYR A 810 1.07 5.76 3.57
N LEU A 811 1.79 5.62 2.47
CA LEU A 811 1.67 4.45 1.59
C LEU A 811 2.03 3.14 2.30
N MET A 812 3.10 3.16 3.09
CA MET A 812 3.53 1.98 3.85
C MET A 812 2.44 1.57 4.84
N MET A 813 1.87 2.53 5.59
CA MET A 813 0.82 2.25 6.55
C MET A 813 -0.45 1.71 5.89
N LYS A 814 -0.84 2.30 4.76
CA LYS A 814 -2.03 1.89 4.01
C LYS A 814 -1.95 0.45 3.49
N ASN A 815 -0.75 0.00 3.10
CA ASN A 815 -0.56 -1.29 2.43
C ASN A 815 -0.05 -2.41 3.36
N ALA A 816 0.66 -2.09 4.44
CA ALA A 816 1.40 -3.08 5.23
C ALA A 816 0.88 -3.27 6.68
N ALA A 817 -0.16 -2.55 7.11
CA ALA A 817 -0.73 -2.64 8.46
C ALA A 817 -2.24 -2.94 8.44
N PRO A 818 -2.66 -4.12 7.98
CA PRO A 818 -4.08 -4.45 7.85
C PRO A 818 -4.83 -4.46 9.20
N GLU A 819 -4.15 -4.72 10.31
CA GLU A 819 -4.71 -4.69 11.67
C GLU A 819 -5.09 -3.28 12.13
N LEU A 820 -4.61 -2.24 11.44
CA LEU A 820 -4.95 -0.85 11.72
C LEU A 820 -6.06 -0.28 10.81
N ASN A 821 -6.63 -1.10 9.93
CA ASN A 821 -7.73 -0.63 9.08
C ASN A 821 -8.87 -0.05 9.91
N GLY A 822 -9.29 1.19 9.57
CA GLY A 822 -10.33 1.93 10.28
C GLY A 822 -9.91 2.55 11.61
N LYS A 823 -8.64 2.40 12.06
CA LYS A 823 -8.14 2.91 13.34
C LYS A 823 -7.29 4.18 13.23
N TRP A 824 -7.00 4.65 12.03
CA TRP A 824 -6.18 5.83 11.81
C TRP A 824 -6.65 6.65 10.61
N GLN A 825 -6.24 7.91 10.60
CA GLN A 825 -6.62 8.88 9.58
C GLN A 825 -5.43 9.77 9.25
N ILE A 826 -5.55 10.49 8.10
CA ILE A 826 -4.67 11.62 7.79
C ILE A 826 -5.41 12.95 7.90
N THR A 827 -4.68 14.01 8.18
CA THR A 827 -5.18 15.38 8.15
C THR A 827 -4.07 16.34 7.70
N LEU A 828 -4.42 17.63 7.54
CA LEU A 828 -3.44 18.65 7.17
C LEU A 828 -2.29 18.69 8.18
N PRO A 829 -1.05 18.90 7.73
CA PRO A 829 0.09 19.06 8.63
C PRO A 829 -0.14 20.28 9.54
N ILE A 830 0.34 20.16 10.78
CA ILE A 830 0.21 21.26 11.74
C ILE A 830 0.95 22.52 11.28
N GLY A 831 0.43 23.67 11.65
CA GLY A 831 1.01 24.96 11.30
C GLY A 831 1.24 25.86 12.49
N THR A 832 1.75 27.05 12.19
CA THR A 832 1.94 28.12 13.16
C THR A 832 0.84 29.16 13.00
N GLU A 833 0.11 29.43 14.10
CA GLU A 833 -0.93 30.45 14.13
C GLU A 833 -0.32 31.86 13.92
N GLN A 834 -0.94 32.64 13.05
CA GLN A 834 -0.55 33.99 12.72
C GLN A 834 -1.33 35.01 13.57
N ALA A 835 -0.85 36.26 13.57
CA ALA A 835 -1.49 37.34 14.35
C ALA A 835 -2.94 37.65 13.94
N ASP A 836 -3.33 37.31 12.70
CA ASP A 836 -4.68 37.47 12.16
C ASP A 836 -5.58 36.25 12.40
N GLY A 837 -5.09 35.22 13.08
CA GLY A 837 -5.79 33.98 13.36
C GLY A 837 -5.71 32.95 12.22
N SER A 838 -5.06 33.25 11.10
CA SER A 838 -4.78 32.27 10.05
C SER A 838 -3.68 31.30 10.51
N ILE A 839 -3.63 30.10 9.92
CA ILE A 839 -2.63 29.08 10.21
C ILE A 839 -1.70 28.95 9.01
N ASN A 840 -0.42 29.33 9.20
CA ASN A 840 0.60 29.09 8.19
C ASN A 840 1.09 27.65 8.29
N ARG A 841 0.83 26.87 7.24
CA ARG A 841 1.20 25.44 7.10
C ARG A 841 2.29 25.23 6.06
N THR A 842 3.14 26.19 5.78
CA THR A 842 4.20 26.05 4.78
C THR A 842 5.11 24.88 5.12
N TYR A 843 5.20 23.92 4.21
CA TYR A 843 6.12 22.79 4.24
C TYR A 843 6.98 22.75 2.98
N ILE A 844 8.12 22.08 3.05
CA ILE A 844 9.06 22.00 1.94
C ILE A 844 8.85 20.70 1.19
N SER A 845 8.64 20.80 -0.13
CA SER A 845 8.61 19.66 -1.04
C SER A 845 10.02 19.10 -1.26
N ASN A 846 10.10 17.80 -1.51
CA ASN A 846 11.32 17.08 -1.89
C ASN A 846 11.10 16.26 -3.16
N GLY A 847 10.43 16.85 -4.15
CA GLY A 847 10.07 16.19 -5.41
C GLY A 847 11.24 16.08 -6.38
N SER A 848 10.93 15.56 -7.57
CA SER A 848 11.87 15.46 -8.69
C SER A 848 11.61 16.49 -9.79
N ALA A 849 12.61 16.73 -10.64
CA ALA A 849 12.58 17.70 -11.71
C ALA A 849 13.05 17.13 -13.05
N SER A 850 12.60 17.77 -14.13
CA SER A 850 13.14 17.62 -15.49
C SER A 850 13.96 18.84 -15.88
N MET A 851 14.97 18.65 -16.72
CA MET A 851 15.88 19.71 -17.20
C MET A 851 16.27 19.47 -18.64
N ILE A 852 16.33 20.53 -19.43
CA ILE A 852 16.89 20.54 -20.78
C ILE A 852 18.33 21.03 -20.70
N PHE A 853 19.27 20.37 -21.40
CA PHE A 853 20.65 20.81 -21.42
C PHE A 853 20.85 21.99 -22.38
N ALA A 854 21.72 22.93 -21.99
CA ALA A 854 22.01 24.14 -22.81
C ALA A 854 22.65 23.83 -24.18
N ASP A 855 23.40 22.74 -24.27
CA ASP A 855 24.14 22.34 -25.47
C ASP A 855 23.27 21.64 -26.52
N THR A 856 22.01 21.33 -26.22
CA THR A 856 21.14 20.67 -27.21
C THR A 856 20.72 21.62 -28.33
N ASN A 857 20.75 21.14 -29.54
CA ASN A 857 20.15 21.81 -30.71
C ASN A 857 18.66 21.43 -30.91
N LYS A 858 18.05 20.63 -29.99
CA LYS A 858 16.69 20.12 -30.07
C LYS A 858 15.81 20.69 -28.96
N ALA A 859 16.12 21.85 -28.39
CA ALA A 859 15.44 22.43 -27.24
C ALA A 859 13.91 22.50 -27.44
N GLN A 860 13.42 22.89 -28.62
CA GLN A 860 11.98 22.91 -28.91
C GLN A 860 11.36 21.52 -28.86
N ARG A 861 12.01 20.49 -29.37
CA ARG A 861 11.53 19.11 -29.29
C ARG A 861 11.50 18.58 -27.84
N CYS A 862 12.50 18.96 -27.04
CA CYS A 862 12.49 18.65 -25.60
C CYS A 862 11.28 19.30 -24.92
N TRP A 863 11.00 20.57 -25.25
CA TRP A 863 9.86 21.29 -24.71
C TRP A 863 8.53 20.68 -25.14
N ASP A 864 8.37 20.33 -26.40
CA ASP A 864 7.17 19.67 -26.92
C ASP A 864 6.94 18.31 -26.23
N PHE A 865 8.02 17.57 -25.98
CA PHE A 865 7.95 16.33 -25.18
C PHE A 865 7.52 16.60 -23.72
N LEU A 866 8.09 17.62 -23.06
CA LEU A 866 7.73 17.97 -21.69
C LEU A 866 6.28 18.43 -21.58
N LYS A 867 5.77 19.20 -22.54
CA LYS A 867 4.35 19.57 -22.61
C LYS A 867 3.44 18.35 -22.65
N TRP A 868 3.77 17.41 -23.53
CA TRP A 868 3.04 16.16 -23.65
C TRP A 868 3.14 15.36 -22.33
N TRP A 869 4.34 15.15 -21.83
CA TRP A 869 4.60 14.35 -20.64
C TRP A 869 3.88 14.90 -19.41
N THR A 870 3.88 16.23 -19.22
CA THR A 870 3.29 16.86 -18.01
C THR A 870 1.79 17.15 -18.15
N SER A 871 1.17 16.83 -19.29
CA SER A 871 -0.28 17.03 -19.47
C SER A 871 -1.10 16.19 -18.49
N THR A 872 -2.29 16.65 -18.15
CA THR A 872 -3.18 15.97 -17.22
C THR A 872 -3.52 14.56 -17.68
N GLU A 873 -3.78 14.38 -18.97
CA GLU A 873 -4.13 13.09 -19.57
C GLU A 873 -3.00 12.09 -19.45
N VAL A 874 -1.78 12.50 -19.84
CA VAL A 874 -0.60 11.62 -19.83
C VAL A 874 -0.18 11.26 -18.40
N GLN A 875 -0.16 12.23 -17.51
CA GLN A 875 0.18 11.99 -16.08
C GLN A 875 -0.85 11.13 -15.38
N THR A 876 -2.13 11.29 -15.69
CA THR A 876 -3.22 10.44 -15.19
C THR A 876 -3.07 9.01 -15.73
N GLU A 877 -2.86 8.86 -17.04
CA GLU A 877 -2.68 7.54 -17.65
C GLU A 877 -1.43 6.83 -17.14
N PHE A 878 -0.31 7.55 -17.00
CA PHE A 878 0.93 6.99 -16.47
C PHE A 878 0.75 6.50 -15.02
N GLY A 879 0.20 7.33 -14.15
CA GLY A 879 -0.07 6.97 -12.75
C GLY A 879 -1.00 5.78 -12.62
N TYR A 880 -2.04 5.76 -13.42
CA TYR A 880 -2.96 4.64 -13.50
C TYR A 880 -2.30 3.35 -13.99
N THR A 881 -1.59 3.41 -15.12
CA THR A 881 -0.92 2.23 -15.71
C THR A 881 0.12 1.67 -14.75
N LEU A 882 0.89 2.55 -14.09
CA LEU A 882 1.89 2.16 -13.10
C LEU A 882 1.25 1.40 -11.94
N GLN A 883 0.19 1.96 -11.36
CA GLN A 883 -0.47 1.35 -10.21
C GLN A 883 -1.26 0.09 -10.58
N SER A 884 -2.00 0.10 -11.69
CA SER A 884 -2.75 -1.06 -12.15
C SER A 884 -1.85 -2.22 -12.57
N THR A 885 -0.61 -1.93 -13.01
CA THR A 885 0.35 -2.94 -13.43
C THR A 885 1.15 -3.50 -12.25
N TYR A 886 1.58 -2.67 -11.33
CA TYR A 886 2.56 -3.06 -10.30
C TYR A 886 2.01 -3.09 -8.88
N GLY A 887 0.87 -2.45 -8.60
CA GLY A 887 0.22 -2.48 -7.31
C GLY A 887 -0.02 -1.11 -6.68
N PRO A 888 -0.82 -1.05 -5.60
CA PRO A 888 -1.20 0.20 -4.96
C PRO A 888 -0.01 0.96 -4.34
N GLU A 889 1.10 0.27 -4.07
CA GLU A 889 2.34 0.87 -3.58
C GLU A 889 3.06 1.73 -4.62
N TYR A 890 2.70 1.60 -5.92
CA TYR A 890 3.27 2.37 -7.02
C TYR A 890 2.47 3.63 -7.35
N LEU A 891 1.89 4.26 -6.34
CA LEU A 891 1.14 5.49 -6.52
C LEU A 891 2.04 6.61 -7.03
N TRP A 892 1.65 7.21 -8.17
CA TRP A 892 2.35 8.32 -8.81
C TRP A 892 1.81 9.67 -8.35
N LEU A 893 2.65 10.47 -7.73
CA LEU A 893 2.29 11.80 -7.29
C LEU A 893 2.90 12.84 -8.22
N SER A 894 2.14 13.19 -9.25
CA SER A 894 2.53 14.18 -10.25
C SER A 894 2.59 15.60 -9.67
N CYS A 895 3.40 16.47 -10.28
CA CYS A 895 3.31 17.92 -10.05
C CYS A 895 2.07 18.57 -10.67
N ASN A 896 1.41 17.88 -11.58
CA ASN A 896 0.13 18.28 -12.17
C ASN A 896 -0.99 17.97 -11.16
N LEU A 897 -1.56 19.00 -10.51
CA LEU A 897 -2.56 18.82 -9.46
C LEU A 897 -3.89 18.25 -9.98
N ASP A 898 -4.21 18.45 -11.25
CA ASP A 898 -5.40 17.82 -11.85
C ASP A 898 -5.17 16.32 -12.07
N ALA A 899 -3.96 15.91 -12.42
CA ALA A 899 -3.62 14.49 -12.46
C ALA A 899 -3.64 13.85 -11.06
N VAL A 900 -3.23 14.58 -10.02
CA VAL A 900 -3.37 14.12 -8.62
C VAL A 900 -4.84 13.99 -8.22
N ALA A 901 -5.69 14.92 -8.66
CA ALA A 901 -7.14 14.83 -8.44
C ALA A 901 -7.75 13.58 -9.09
N ASN A 902 -7.20 13.14 -10.22
CA ASN A 902 -7.59 11.92 -10.92
C ASN A 902 -6.91 10.66 -10.37
N ALA A 903 -5.89 10.78 -9.50
CA ALA A 903 -5.17 9.63 -8.98
C ALA A 903 -6.12 8.68 -8.22
N PRO A 904 -5.87 7.35 -8.28
CA PRO A 904 -6.71 6.35 -7.63
C PRO A 904 -6.43 6.30 -6.12
N ILE A 905 -6.75 7.37 -5.43
CA ILE A 905 -6.67 7.55 -3.98
C ILE A 905 -8.10 7.65 -3.44
N ASP A 906 -8.32 7.11 -2.26
CA ASP A 906 -9.56 7.29 -1.49
C ASP A 906 -9.98 8.76 -1.44
N SER A 907 -11.25 9.07 -1.66
CA SER A 907 -11.73 10.47 -1.76
C SER A 907 -11.45 11.29 -0.51
N LYS A 908 -11.58 10.70 0.68
CA LYS A 908 -11.28 11.38 1.95
C LYS A 908 -9.80 11.75 2.03
N ASP A 909 -8.94 10.77 1.79
CA ASP A 909 -7.48 10.97 1.80
C ASP A 909 -7.06 11.94 0.68
N LYS A 910 -7.65 11.83 -0.51
CA LYS A 910 -7.40 12.71 -1.67
C LYS A 910 -7.68 14.18 -1.36
N GLN A 911 -8.79 14.48 -0.70
CA GLN A 911 -9.11 15.86 -0.28
C GLN A 911 -8.05 16.41 0.66
N VAL A 912 -7.62 15.63 1.65
CA VAL A 912 -6.56 16.04 2.57
C VAL A 912 -5.25 16.30 1.81
N ILE A 913 -4.90 15.38 0.90
CA ILE A 913 -3.68 15.48 0.08
C ILE A 913 -3.70 16.73 -0.79
N LEU A 914 -4.76 16.95 -1.57
CA LEU A 914 -4.88 18.13 -2.44
C LEU A 914 -4.80 19.44 -1.65
N ASN A 915 -5.48 19.49 -0.49
CA ASN A 915 -5.39 20.67 0.38
C ASN A 915 -3.99 20.85 0.98
N ALA A 916 -3.27 19.76 1.33
CA ALA A 916 -1.91 19.83 1.83
C ALA A 916 -0.93 20.33 0.77
N LEU A 917 -1.14 19.95 -0.49
CA LEU A 917 -0.31 20.39 -1.62
C LEU A 917 -0.37 21.90 -1.91
N GLU A 918 -1.41 22.60 -1.45
CA GLU A 918 -1.48 24.05 -1.55
C GLU A 918 -0.47 24.78 -0.66
N TYR A 919 0.01 24.13 0.41
CA TYR A 919 0.95 24.71 1.37
C TYR A 919 2.41 24.37 1.07
N ILE A 920 2.70 23.55 0.07
CA ILE A 920 4.07 23.17 -0.24
C ILE A 920 4.79 24.26 -1.03
N ILE A 921 6.05 24.42 -0.69
CA ILE A 921 7.01 25.21 -1.47
C ILE A 921 8.27 24.37 -1.69
N ASP A 922 8.99 24.62 -2.76
CA ASP A 922 10.41 24.30 -2.82
C ASP A 922 11.21 25.54 -2.36
N ILE A 923 12.45 25.33 -2.04
CA ILE A 923 13.28 26.40 -1.46
C ILE A 923 14.03 27.15 -2.56
N PRO A 924 14.14 28.49 -2.45
CA PRO A 924 15.00 29.23 -3.34
C PRO A 924 16.45 28.76 -3.17
N ARG A 925 17.16 28.63 -4.25
CA ARG A 925 18.53 28.11 -4.30
C ARG A 925 19.56 29.24 -4.38
N THR A 926 20.72 28.97 -3.77
CA THR A 926 21.87 29.86 -3.88
C THR A 926 23.15 29.03 -3.92
N PRO A 927 24.20 29.45 -4.67
CA PRO A 927 25.45 28.71 -4.66
C PRO A 927 26.00 28.59 -3.23
N GLY A 928 26.39 27.38 -2.84
CA GLY A 928 26.82 27.12 -1.46
C GLY A 928 25.72 26.73 -0.48
N GLN A 929 24.50 26.50 -0.94
CA GLN A 929 23.34 26.09 -0.13
C GLN A 929 23.62 24.90 0.80
N TYR A 930 24.42 23.92 0.38
CA TYR A 930 24.80 22.78 1.23
C TYR A 930 25.39 23.20 2.59
N MET A 931 26.00 24.43 2.65
CA MET A 931 26.50 24.97 3.92
C MET A 931 25.37 25.51 4.79
N LEU A 932 24.29 26.03 4.21
CA LEU A 932 23.09 26.41 4.94
C LEU A 932 22.39 25.19 5.54
N GLU A 933 22.22 24.13 4.76
CA GLU A 933 21.65 22.86 5.23
C GLU A 933 22.46 22.30 6.39
N ARG A 934 23.78 22.23 6.22
CA ARG A 934 24.71 21.80 7.26
C ARG A 934 24.67 22.73 8.48
N GLY A 935 24.57 24.05 8.24
CA GLY A 935 24.49 25.05 9.29
C GLY A 935 23.27 24.89 10.19
N LEU A 936 22.08 24.72 9.58
CA LEU A 936 20.84 24.46 10.34
C LEU A 936 20.89 23.11 11.08
N SER A 937 21.45 22.08 10.48
CA SER A 937 21.69 20.79 11.14
C SER A 937 22.61 20.96 12.36
N ASN A 938 23.70 21.73 12.23
CA ASN A 938 24.61 21.98 13.33
C ASN A 938 23.96 22.81 14.45
N VAL A 939 23.17 23.84 14.10
CA VAL A 939 22.43 24.64 15.09
C VAL A 939 21.51 23.74 15.90
N TRP A 940 20.72 22.87 15.24
CA TRP A 940 19.86 21.93 15.95
C TRP A 940 20.66 21.03 16.88
N THR A 941 21.75 20.43 16.39
CA THR A 941 22.62 19.53 17.15
C THR A 941 23.25 20.23 18.39
N GLN A 942 23.77 21.43 18.21
CA GLN A 942 24.37 22.23 19.31
C GLN A 942 23.33 22.59 20.37
N VAL A 943 22.14 23.00 19.95
CA VAL A 943 21.08 23.41 20.89
C VAL A 943 20.49 22.18 21.60
N VAL A 944 20.08 21.16 20.82
CA VAL A 944 19.30 20.05 21.37
C VAL A 944 20.18 19.02 22.08
N LEU A 945 21.35 18.67 21.51
CA LEU A 945 22.20 17.63 22.07
C LEU A 945 23.30 18.16 22.98
N SER A 946 23.77 19.41 22.75
CA SER A 946 24.86 19.99 23.54
C SER A 946 24.40 21.09 24.51
N GLY A 947 23.14 21.53 24.46
CA GLY A 947 22.58 22.53 25.35
C GLY A 947 23.10 23.98 25.10
N GLU A 948 23.64 24.25 23.91
CA GLU A 948 24.14 25.56 23.55
C GLU A 948 23.00 26.57 23.31
N PRO A 949 23.23 27.87 23.57
CA PRO A 949 22.21 28.87 23.31
C PRO A 949 21.86 29.00 21.83
N VAL A 950 20.58 29.03 21.49
CA VAL A 950 20.05 29.09 20.10
C VAL A 950 20.70 30.24 19.32
N ARG A 951 20.72 31.47 19.89
CA ARG A 951 21.24 32.65 19.23
C ARG A 951 22.74 32.54 18.91
N GLY A 952 23.54 32.05 19.84
CA GLY A 952 24.99 31.88 19.66
C GLY A 952 25.30 30.82 18.59
N SER A 953 24.53 29.73 18.56
CA SER A 953 24.65 28.68 17.55
C SER A 953 24.30 29.20 16.14
N ILE A 954 23.24 30.03 16.02
CA ILE A 954 22.85 30.66 14.75
C ILE A 954 23.94 31.65 14.29
N ASP A 955 24.42 32.51 15.14
CA ASP A 955 25.42 33.51 14.78
C ASP A 955 26.73 32.85 14.29
N THR A 956 27.12 31.74 14.90
CA THR A 956 28.26 30.90 14.45
C THR A 956 28.01 30.31 13.09
N ALA A 957 26.83 29.74 12.85
CA ALA A 957 26.45 29.13 11.58
C ALA A 957 26.43 30.20 10.46
N VAL A 958 25.84 31.36 10.69
CA VAL A 958 25.74 32.48 9.72
C VAL A 958 27.09 32.87 9.16
N ILE A 959 28.12 32.96 10.02
CA ILE A 959 29.49 33.31 9.59
C ILE A 959 30.02 32.27 8.58
N ALA A 960 29.86 31.00 8.87
CA ALA A 960 30.33 29.94 8.01
C ALA A 960 29.55 29.88 6.69
N ILE A 961 28.22 30.00 6.77
CA ILE A 961 27.32 30.01 5.61
C ILE A 961 27.65 31.19 4.67
N ASN A 962 27.71 32.39 5.19
CA ASN A 962 27.96 33.59 4.39
C ASN A 962 29.36 33.57 3.72
N ARG A 963 30.36 33.04 4.41
CA ARG A 963 31.68 32.84 3.81
C ARG A 963 31.64 31.93 2.60
N GLU A 964 30.86 30.83 2.68
CA GLU A 964 30.72 29.85 1.59
C GLU A 964 29.87 30.40 0.44
N ILE A 965 28.76 31.08 0.75
CA ILE A 965 27.96 31.76 -0.27
C ILE A 965 28.83 32.78 -1.05
N THR A 966 29.54 33.63 -0.36
CA THR A 966 30.44 34.63 -1.00
C THR A 966 31.50 33.96 -1.86
N ARG A 967 32.11 32.87 -1.37
CA ARG A 967 33.12 32.13 -2.13
C ARG A 967 32.55 31.58 -3.41
N LYS A 968 31.35 30.97 -3.33
CA LYS A 968 30.69 30.35 -4.48
C LYS A 968 30.12 31.38 -5.48
N LEU A 969 29.55 32.47 -5.01
CA LEU A 969 29.12 33.56 -5.88
C LEU A 969 30.29 34.13 -6.68
N ASN A 970 31.44 34.32 -6.04
CA ASN A 970 32.66 34.76 -6.74
C ASN A 970 33.16 33.75 -7.75
N GLU A 971 33.11 32.46 -7.41
CA GLU A 971 33.50 31.34 -8.30
C GLU A 971 32.68 31.33 -9.60
N PHE A 972 31.40 31.67 -9.51
CA PHE A 972 30.50 31.67 -10.65
C PHE A 972 30.29 33.06 -11.30
N GLY A 973 30.95 34.09 -10.83
CA GLY A 973 30.86 35.42 -11.39
C GLY A 973 29.69 36.28 -10.94
N TYR A 974 28.96 35.84 -9.91
CA TYR A 974 27.82 36.55 -9.30
C TYR A 974 28.23 37.37 -8.09
N THR A 975 29.29 38.21 -8.18
CA THR A 975 29.84 38.93 -7.05
C THR A 975 28.86 39.87 -6.34
N GLU A 976 27.90 40.43 -7.06
CA GLU A 976 26.85 41.31 -6.55
C GLU A 976 25.59 40.54 -6.11
N GLY A 977 25.62 39.23 -6.26
CA GLY A 977 24.44 38.35 -6.08
C GLY A 977 23.46 38.41 -7.27
N TYR A 978 22.26 37.91 -7.03
CA TYR A 978 21.12 37.93 -7.96
C TYR A 978 19.84 38.00 -7.13
N THR A 979 18.73 38.39 -7.74
CA THR A 979 17.46 38.49 -7.03
C THR A 979 16.93 37.09 -6.65
N VAL A 980 16.82 36.80 -5.37
CA VAL A 980 16.16 35.58 -4.86
C VAL A 980 14.67 35.75 -5.02
N ARG A 981 14.06 34.81 -5.72
CA ARG A 981 12.62 34.80 -5.96
C ARG A 981 11.96 33.79 -5.04
N GLU A 982 10.78 34.13 -4.58
CA GLU A 982 9.91 33.32 -3.73
C GLU A 982 8.61 33.02 -4.47
N ARG A 983 7.72 32.26 -3.86
CA ARG A 983 6.44 31.84 -4.43
C ARG A 983 5.63 32.98 -5.03
N ASP A 984 5.56 34.13 -4.35
CA ASP A 984 4.83 35.32 -4.78
C ASP A 984 5.22 35.80 -6.17
N TRP A 985 6.53 35.70 -6.49
CA TRP A 985 7.03 36.09 -7.80
C TRP A 985 6.55 35.11 -8.90
N VAL A 986 6.54 33.80 -8.61
CA VAL A 986 6.05 32.79 -9.56
C VAL A 986 4.57 33.01 -9.83
N GLU A 987 3.76 33.24 -8.80
CA GLU A 987 2.34 33.55 -8.92
C GLU A 987 2.09 34.80 -9.78
N LEU A 988 2.90 35.85 -9.58
CA LEU A 988 2.85 37.08 -10.38
C LEU A 988 3.17 36.80 -11.84
N MET A 989 4.22 36.02 -12.12
CA MET A 989 4.63 35.67 -13.49
C MET A 989 3.56 34.84 -14.22
N ILE A 990 2.92 33.90 -13.54
CA ILE A 990 1.77 33.15 -14.08
C ILE A 990 0.63 34.11 -14.42
N ALA A 991 0.27 35.00 -13.49
CA ALA A 991 -0.84 35.93 -13.68
C ALA A 991 -0.60 36.94 -14.82
N GLN A 992 0.66 37.34 -15.07
CA GLN A 992 1.02 38.32 -16.10
C GLN A 992 1.21 37.72 -17.49
N ASN A 993 1.66 36.47 -17.59
CA ASN A 993 2.15 35.90 -18.84
C ASN A 993 1.27 34.74 -19.36
N ALA A 994 0.52 34.04 -18.51
CA ALA A 994 -0.38 33.02 -18.98
C ALA A 994 -1.59 33.69 -19.70
N GLY A 995 -1.78 33.37 -20.98
CA GLY A 995 -2.83 33.92 -21.82
C GLY A 995 -2.36 35.00 -22.79
N LYS A 996 -1.04 35.27 -22.84
CA LYS A 996 -0.41 36.05 -23.92
C LYS A 996 0.05 35.12 -25.06
#